data_406d7a132a21b7bd0000f6ad2fb9595e
#
_entry.id   406d7a132a21b7bd0000f6ad2fb9595e
#
_cell.length_a   1.000
_cell.length_b   1.000
_cell.length_c   1.000
_cell.angle_alpha   90.00
_cell.angle_beta   90.00
_cell.angle_gamma   90.00
#
_symmetry.space_group_name_H-M   'P 1'
#
loop_
_entity.id
_entity.type
_entity.pdbx_description
1 polymer ?
#
loop_
_entity_poly.entity_id
_entity_poly.type
_entity_poly.pdbx_seq_one_letter_code
_entity_poly.pdbx_strand_id
1 'polypeptide(L)'
;MDSRSKNNSSGISLEEKFANVSSQLSSVTERLGHVEHDLDLERASREDIIKAEVERRLKEMERALEAKYEERENARETDYEERKRKLEQEKKDHEDMCQKKMEKHDEDMKASFANLTQRVIAEAKEQVADARRKAESNSYAKLAQQLELFMKAFLEIMDGNSPEGQALLKQYQEAVKESEASLKEEVKEVLDNAEKKANKKTQHLESLVRMLFLQKSERFILTDAERETLLETAAKSADLTDDEKAELKACNKKIAEYRQRKRDAKLLRGEKKGHGRKPVPSAMPRLAVISIYPECYYGHEEEYRVVHTGESDLKEVIVPAPAKYFVQPYAFPTIVRKDDLYEKQIRHPRAQGVTWKSPYSEELRAQIVTEKYSFHMPANRQIKRMSMDGLDMSASTMDDIIESTCNIIEPLYDMQWKRAMKAKLLAADGSPMPVLDNEKHKTVKQYVIEYRSIDTGIPVFISTPPLEGIKGVNNGRGKKVIEANLSEWTGQALMCDAYAGYDWVKKSGRILCRCDAHARRKREAALKENQRLAKIGMTLHQQIYAVEDMIKSEEKSMGRKMTPEEKVQFRNDNARPLWNNLKLWCMKEILNLPHESKIFEAMNYLLRHYDELTAYLDIAEMPLDNTDTERSIRDMVMGKKAYLYCRNYEAVDRACIMYSLFGACKVLGKNPERWLTYVLKHIDTTPKEELHKLLPEEWEDA
;
A
#
# COMPACT_ATOMS: atom_id res chain seq x y z
N MET A 1 15.95 26.20 -19.58
CA MET A 1 16.61 27.04 -18.55
C MET A 1 15.58 28.06 -18.11
N ASP A 2 14.66 27.64 -17.30
CA ASP A 2 13.49 28.44 -16.98
C ASP A 2 13.39 28.72 -15.51
N SER A 3 13.68 29.98 -15.19
CA SER A 3 13.39 30.54 -13.90
C SER A 3 11.89 30.78 -13.76
N ARG A 4 11.16 29.87 -13.18
CA ARG A 4 9.78 30.11 -12.74
C ARG A 4 9.82 30.86 -11.41
N SER A 5 9.73 32.20 -11.48
CA SER A 5 9.38 33.00 -10.32
C SER A 5 7.91 32.69 -9.95
N LYS A 6 7.72 32.08 -8.80
CA LYS A 6 6.40 31.99 -8.18
C LYS A 6 6.03 33.36 -7.62
N ASN A 7 5.25 34.12 -8.35
CA ASN A 7 4.52 35.23 -7.75
C ASN A 7 3.36 34.67 -6.93
N ASN A 8 3.58 34.54 -5.63
CA ASN A 8 2.51 34.42 -4.67
C ASN A 8 1.86 35.79 -4.52
N SER A 9 0.86 36.11 -5.34
CA SER A 9 -0.07 37.19 -5.01
C SER A 9 -1.11 36.66 -4.06
N SER A 10 -0.85 36.78 -2.75
CA SER A 10 -1.86 36.61 -1.72
C SER A 10 -2.95 37.69 -1.96
N GLY A 11 -4.10 37.23 -2.43
CA GLY A 11 -5.28 38.08 -2.55
C GLY A 11 -5.70 38.54 -1.15
N ILE A 12 -5.41 39.82 -0.85
CA ILE A 12 -5.91 40.47 0.36
C ILE A 12 -7.44 40.51 0.28
N SER A 13 -8.14 40.01 1.30
CA SER A 13 -9.61 39.97 1.32
C SER A 13 -10.21 41.37 1.28
N LEU A 14 -11.48 41.45 0.87
CA LEU A 14 -12.21 42.74 0.85
C LEU A 14 -12.20 43.43 2.23
N GLU A 15 -12.24 42.63 3.29
CA GLU A 15 -12.21 43.08 4.69
C GLU A 15 -10.85 43.69 5.07
N GLU A 16 -9.73 43.13 4.64
CA GLU A 16 -8.39 43.70 4.87
C GLU A 16 -8.15 44.99 4.08
N LYS A 17 -8.77 45.11 2.92
CA LYS A 17 -8.70 46.31 2.12
C LYS A 17 -9.56 47.42 2.69
N PHE A 18 -10.72 47.09 3.27
CA PHE A 18 -11.54 48.03 4.06
C PHE A 18 -10.82 48.45 5.33
N ALA A 19 -10.12 47.56 6.00
CA ALA A 19 -9.31 47.94 7.18
C ALA A 19 -8.18 48.92 6.81
N ASN A 20 -7.56 48.75 5.65
CA ASN A 20 -6.51 49.67 5.19
C ASN A 20 -7.06 51.04 4.77
N VAL A 21 -8.24 51.11 4.15
CA VAL A 21 -8.95 52.34 3.86
C VAL A 21 -9.44 53.01 5.17
N SER A 22 -9.90 52.22 6.13
CA SER A 22 -10.27 52.68 7.45
C SER A 22 -9.08 53.24 8.24
N SER A 23 -7.89 52.62 8.11
CA SER A 23 -6.64 53.08 8.70
C SER A 23 -6.16 54.40 8.07
N GLN A 24 -6.28 54.54 6.75
CA GLN A 24 -5.95 55.80 6.06
C GLN A 24 -6.95 56.92 6.41
N LEU A 25 -8.23 56.58 6.57
CA LEU A 25 -9.25 57.49 7.06
C LEU A 25 -9.01 57.90 8.51
N SER A 26 -8.59 56.97 9.37
CA SER A 26 -8.18 57.28 10.74
C SER A 26 -7.00 58.26 10.79
N SER A 27 -6.00 58.06 9.94
CA SER A 27 -4.84 58.94 9.80
C SER A 27 -5.24 60.37 9.27
N VAL A 28 -6.20 60.44 8.37
CA VAL A 28 -6.76 61.70 7.89
C VAL A 28 -7.57 62.40 8.98
N THR A 29 -8.32 61.62 9.76
CA THR A 29 -9.10 62.11 10.90
C THR A 29 -8.19 62.66 12.01
N GLU A 30 -7.05 61.97 12.26
CA GLU A 30 -6.02 62.40 13.22
C GLU A 30 -5.33 63.74 12.78
N ARG A 31 -5.02 63.87 11.49
CA ARG A 31 -4.51 65.12 10.91
C ARG A 31 -5.52 66.25 10.96
N LEU A 32 -6.81 65.98 10.85
CA LEU A 32 -7.89 66.93 11.00
C LEU A 32 -8.06 67.36 12.45
N GLY A 33 -7.87 66.45 13.41
CA GLY A 33 -7.84 66.78 14.83
C GLY A 33 -6.72 67.79 15.19
N HIS A 34 -5.57 67.67 14.54
CA HIS A 34 -4.50 68.64 14.71
C HIS A 34 -4.86 70.03 14.13
N VAL A 35 -5.57 70.11 13.01
CA VAL A 35 -6.08 71.34 12.42
C VAL A 35 -7.18 71.94 13.27
N GLU A 36 -8.02 71.16 13.93
CA GLU A 36 -9.00 71.67 14.90
C GLU A 36 -8.35 72.24 16.14
N HIS A 37 -7.25 71.71 16.64
CA HIS A 37 -6.53 72.22 17.80
C HIS A 37 -5.89 73.54 17.56
N ASP A 38 -5.38 73.79 16.36
CA ASP A 38 -4.83 75.15 15.99
C ASP A 38 -5.93 76.19 15.75
N LEU A 39 -7.16 75.77 15.45
CA LEU A 39 -8.31 76.69 15.23
C LEU A 39 -9.12 76.97 16.50
N ASP A 40 -8.98 76.19 17.55
CA ASP A 40 -9.57 76.48 18.87
C ASP A 40 -8.99 77.72 19.56
N LEU A 41 -7.94 78.27 18.99
CA LEU A 41 -7.31 79.45 19.45
C LEU A 41 -7.94 80.78 18.89
N GLU A 42 -8.84 80.70 17.90
CA GLU A 42 -9.52 81.84 17.33
C GLU A 42 -11.06 81.68 17.25
N ARG A 43 -11.77 82.14 18.31
CA ARG A 43 -13.18 82.59 18.43
C ARG A 43 -14.34 81.64 18.10
N ALA A 44 -15.17 81.48 19.12
CA ALA A 44 -16.34 80.66 19.30
C ALA A 44 -17.54 80.83 18.33
N SER A 45 -17.52 81.70 17.34
CA SER A 45 -18.63 81.87 16.37
C SER A 45 -18.35 81.40 14.95
N ARG A 46 -17.14 80.87 14.67
CA ARG A 46 -16.74 80.31 13.36
C ARG A 46 -16.58 78.81 13.42
N GLU A 47 -16.49 78.23 14.59
CA GLU A 47 -16.24 76.75 14.79
C GLU A 47 -17.29 75.86 14.15
N ASP A 48 -18.58 76.16 14.33
CA ASP A 48 -19.65 75.32 13.82
C ASP A 48 -19.73 75.33 12.29
N ILE A 49 -19.47 76.46 11.63
CA ILE A 49 -19.44 76.57 10.15
C ILE A 49 -18.24 75.86 9.56
N ILE A 50 -17.08 75.96 10.19
CA ILE A 50 -15.84 75.30 9.74
C ILE A 50 -15.96 73.77 9.98
N LYS A 51 -16.51 73.41 11.10
CA LYS A 51 -16.76 71.98 11.44
C LYS A 51 -17.73 71.28 10.44
N ALA A 52 -18.83 71.99 10.13
CA ALA A 52 -19.81 71.49 9.14
C ALA A 52 -19.19 71.46 7.71
N GLU A 53 -18.36 72.43 7.30
CA GLU A 53 -17.70 72.39 5.98
C GLU A 53 -16.59 71.30 5.92
N VAL A 54 -15.85 71.09 7.00
CA VAL A 54 -14.85 70.02 7.11
C VAL A 54 -15.51 68.70 7.06
N GLU A 55 -16.59 68.47 7.80
CA GLU A 55 -17.39 67.25 7.76
C GLU A 55 -17.97 66.95 6.36
N ARG A 56 -18.46 68.02 5.68
CA ARG A 56 -18.95 67.90 4.30
C ARG A 56 -17.84 67.48 3.34
N ARG A 57 -16.66 68.13 3.41
CA ARG A 57 -15.51 67.80 2.55
C ARG A 57 -14.93 66.40 2.87
N LEU A 58 -14.94 65.98 4.12
CA LEU A 58 -14.52 64.65 4.53
C LEU A 58 -15.43 63.60 3.88
N LYS A 59 -16.76 63.78 3.99
CA LYS A 59 -17.76 62.87 3.36
C LYS A 59 -17.67 62.84 1.83
N GLU A 60 -17.33 63.97 1.20
CA GLU A 60 -17.12 64.08 -0.24
C GLU A 60 -15.83 63.31 -0.64
N MET A 61 -14.77 63.41 0.15
CA MET A 61 -13.50 62.75 -0.07
C MET A 61 -13.57 61.25 0.19
N GLU A 62 -14.31 60.83 1.23
CA GLU A 62 -14.65 59.42 1.49
C GLU A 62 -15.36 58.80 0.31
N ARG A 63 -16.44 59.42 -0.18
CA ARG A 63 -17.19 58.96 -1.34
C ARG A 63 -16.35 58.91 -2.62
N ALA A 64 -15.48 59.87 -2.84
CA ALA A 64 -14.58 59.89 -4.00
C ALA A 64 -13.48 58.80 -3.90
N LEU A 65 -13.04 58.46 -2.70
CA LEU A 65 -12.08 57.40 -2.45
C LEU A 65 -12.72 55.98 -2.60
N GLU A 66 -13.94 55.82 -2.07
CA GLU A 66 -14.72 54.61 -2.23
C GLU A 66 -15.02 54.34 -3.71
N ALA A 67 -15.47 55.37 -4.46
CA ALA A 67 -15.75 55.23 -5.88
C ALA A 67 -14.49 54.87 -6.70
N LYS A 68 -13.34 55.46 -6.41
CA LYS A 68 -12.06 55.09 -7.07
C LYS A 68 -11.58 53.68 -6.68
N TYR A 69 -11.90 53.24 -5.49
CA TYR A 69 -11.53 51.91 -5.04
C TYR A 69 -12.40 50.85 -5.75
N GLU A 70 -13.70 51.10 -5.80
CA GLU A 70 -14.69 50.25 -6.46
C GLU A 70 -14.41 50.15 -7.97
N GLU A 71 -14.05 51.24 -8.64
CA GLU A 71 -13.63 51.26 -10.04
C GLU A 71 -12.37 50.44 -10.30
N ARG A 72 -11.37 50.49 -9.40
CA ARG A 72 -10.14 49.70 -9.50
C ARG A 72 -10.35 48.23 -9.22
N GLU A 73 -11.24 47.89 -8.32
CA GLU A 73 -11.57 46.50 -7.99
C GLU A 73 -12.35 45.86 -9.12
N ASN A 74 -13.36 46.53 -9.66
CA ASN A 74 -14.11 46.07 -10.83
C ASN A 74 -13.20 45.90 -12.06
N ALA A 75 -12.25 46.78 -12.30
CA ALA A 75 -11.28 46.66 -13.37
C ALA A 75 -10.30 45.47 -13.17
N ARG A 76 -9.94 45.15 -11.93
CA ARG A 76 -9.11 43.98 -11.61
C ARG A 76 -9.88 42.68 -11.72
N GLU A 77 -11.12 42.67 -11.30
CA GLU A 77 -11.99 41.49 -11.37
C GLU A 77 -12.31 41.13 -12.82
N THR A 78 -12.56 42.16 -13.67
CA THR A 78 -12.75 41.93 -15.12
C THR A 78 -11.48 41.43 -15.80
N ASP A 79 -10.29 41.99 -15.51
CA ASP A 79 -9.00 41.48 -16.06
C ASP A 79 -8.70 40.05 -15.56
N TYR A 80 -9.00 39.74 -14.29
CA TYR A 80 -8.85 38.40 -13.74
C TYR A 80 -9.76 37.39 -14.40
N GLU A 81 -11.06 37.69 -14.56
CA GLU A 81 -12.02 36.82 -15.22
C GLU A 81 -11.69 36.60 -16.71
N GLU A 82 -11.20 37.64 -17.39
CA GLU A 82 -10.77 37.53 -18.80
C GLU A 82 -9.52 36.63 -18.93
N ARG A 83 -8.53 36.79 -18.04
CA ARG A 83 -7.34 35.90 -17.99
C ARG A 83 -7.71 34.46 -17.64
N LYS A 84 -8.62 34.29 -16.70
CA LYS A 84 -9.13 32.96 -16.31
C LYS A 84 -9.82 32.27 -17.47
N ARG A 85 -10.70 32.97 -18.20
CA ARG A 85 -11.36 32.44 -19.41
C ARG A 85 -10.36 32.07 -20.50
N LYS A 86 -9.34 32.89 -20.75
CA LYS A 86 -8.28 32.58 -21.73
C LYS A 86 -7.52 31.32 -21.32
N LEU A 87 -7.16 31.18 -20.04
CA LEU A 87 -6.44 30.02 -19.53
C LEU A 87 -7.29 28.74 -19.58
N GLU A 88 -8.58 28.83 -19.27
CA GLU A 88 -9.52 27.72 -19.39
C GLU A 88 -9.72 27.30 -20.85
N GLN A 89 -9.77 28.27 -21.79
CA GLN A 89 -9.87 27.97 -23.20
C GLN A 89 -8.58 27.31 -23.73
N GLU A 90 -7.41 27.85 -23.41
CA GLU A 90 -6.12 27.26 -23.79
C GLU A 90 -5.95 25.83 -23.23
N LYS A 91 -6.39 25.60 -22.00
CA LYS A 91 -6.39 24.28 -21.36
C LYS A 91 -7.30 23.31 -22.09
N LYS A 92 -8.51 23.75 -22.45
CA LYS A 92 -9.48 22.96 -23.20
C LYS A 92 -8.97 22.64 -24.61
N ASP A 93 -8.42 23.62 -25.31
CA ASP A 93 -7.84 23.42 -26.65
C ASP A 93 -6.66 22.44 -26.62
N HIS A 94 -5.84 22.50 -25.56
CA HIS A 94 -4.75 21.55 -25.35
C HIS A 94 -5.24 20.13 -25.02
N GLU A 95 -6.27 20.00 -24.18
CA GLU A 95 -6.91 18.73 -23.87
C GLU A 95 -7.54 18.11 -25.14
N ASP A 96 -8.28 18.90 -25.93
CA ASP A 96 -8.88 18.45 -27.18
C ASP A 96 -7.83 18.03 -28.24
N MET A 97 -6.70 18.76 -28.30
CA MET A 97 -5.59 18.40 -29.19
C MET A 97 -4.89 17.10 -28.75
N CYS A 98 -4.69 16.94 -27.47
CA CYS A 98 -4.12 15.71 -26.90
C CYS A 98 -5.06 14.53 -27.13
N GLN A 99 -6.36 14.73 -26.94
CA GLN A 99 -7.36 13.69 -27.14
C GLN A 99 -7.44 13.26 -28.61
N LYS A 100 -7.45 14.19 -29.56
CA LYS A 100 -7.41 13.89 -31.00
C LYS A 100 -6.15 13.14 -31.43
N LYS A 101 -4.99 13.50 -30.86
CA LYS A 101 -3.73 12.75 -31.11
C LYS A 101 -3.77 11.34 -30.54
N MET A 102 -4.36 11.16 -29.36
CA MET A 102 -4.53 9.84 -28.76
C MET A 102 -5.52 8.99 -29.55
N GLU A 103 -6.65 9.54 -29.96
CA GLU A 103 -7.66 8.84 -30.78
C GLU A 103 -7.08 8.37 -32.10
N LYS A 104 -6.35 9.25 -32.83
CA LYS A 104 -5.65 8.87 -34.05
C LYS A 104 -4.61 7.79 -33.86
N HIS A 105 -3.80 7.90 -32.80
CA HIS A 105 -2.81 6.86 -32.46
C HIS A 105 -3.49 5.52 -32.14
N ASP A 106 -4.62 5.56 -31.44
CA ASP A 106 -5.42 4.38 -31.09
C ASP A 106 -6.04 3.73 -32.34
N GLU A 107 -6.51 4.54 -33.32
CA GLU A 107 -7.03 4.04 -34.59
C GLU A 107 -5.94 3.40 -35.44
N ASP A 108 -4.78 4.04 -35.60
CA ASP A 108 -3.64 3.52 -36.35
C ASP A 108 -3.11 2.19 -35.72
N MET A 109 -3.11 2.12 -34.40
CA MET A 109 -2.73 0.92 -33.66
C MET A 109 -3.78 -0.18 -33.80
N LYS A 110 -5.07 0.12 -33.74
CA LYS A 110 -6.17 -0.85 -33.95
C LYS A 110 -6.10 -1.42 -35.38
N ALA A 111 -5.84 -0.59 -36.38
CA ALA A 111 -5.70 -1.03 -37.77
C ALA A 111 -4.49 -1.96 -37.97
N SER A 112 -3.35 -1.63 -37.38
CA SER A 112 -2.14 -2.47 -37.44
C SER A 112 -2.38 -3.82 -36.79
N PHE A 113 -3.11 -3.87 -35.67
CA PHE A 113 -3.44 -5.12 -34.99
C PHE A 113 -4.50 -5.94 -35.69
N ALA A 114 -5.51 -5.31 -36.28
CA ALA A 114 -6.48 -6.01 -37.11
C ALA A 114 -5.79 -6.76 -38.25
N ASN A 115 -4.82 -6.11 -38.92
CA ASN A 115 -4.00 -6.73 -39.93
C ASN A 115 -3.14 -7.89 -39.40
N LEU A 116 -2.50 -7.73 -38.21
CA LEU A 116 -1.71 -8.81 -37.62
C LEU A 116 -2.61 -9.99 -37.22
N THR A 117 -3.78 -9.71 -36.65
CA THR A 117 -4.75 -10.75 -36.23
C THR A 117 -5.26 -11.52 -37.46
N GLN A 118 -5.57 -10.84 -38.57
CA GLN A 118 -5.97 -11.49 -39.82
C GLN A 118 -4.85 -12.39 -40.37
N ARG A 119 -3.61 -11.94 -40.36
CA ARG A 119 -2.46 -12.76 -40.79
C ARG A 119 -2.30 -14.03 -39.95
N VAL A 120 -2.38 -13.93 -38.63
CA VAL A 120 -2.27 -15.09 -37.74
C VAL A 120 -3.44 -16.06 -37.89
N ILE A 121 -4.67 -15.54 -38.08
CA ILE A 121 -5.82 -16.39 -38.38
C ILE A 121 -5.64 -17.10 -39.75
N ALA A 122 -5.09 -16.41 -40.74
CA ALA A 122 -4.80 -17.01 -42.04
C ALA A 122 -3.73 -18.12 -41.94
N GLU A 123 -2.63 -17.84 -41.21
CA GLU A 123 -1.59 -18.83 -40.97
C GLU A 123 -2.12 -20.05 -40.15
N ALA A 124 -2.99 -19.81 -39.17
CA ALA A 124 -3.62 -20.90 -38.41
C ALA A 124 -4.53 -21.76 -39.29
N LYS A 125 -5.34 -21.15 -40.15
CA LYS A 125 -6.18 -21.84 -41.14
C LYS A 125 -5.34 -22.66 -42.11
N GLU A 126 -4.21 -22.10 -42.58
CA GLU A 126 -3.29 -22.79 -43.47
C GLU A 126 -2.64 -24.02 -42.78
N GLN A 127 -2.24 -23.88 -41.51
CA GLN A 127 -1.70 -25.00 -40.72
C GLN A 127 -2.74 -26.11 -40.52
N VAL A 128 -4.01 -25.77 -40.31
CA VAL A 128 -5.10 -26.77 -40.20
C VAL A 128 -5.34 -27.43 -41.55
N ALA A 129 -5.34 -26.66 -42.66
CA ALA A 129 -5.50 -27.19 -44.02
C ALA A 129 -4.32 -28.12 -44.41
N ASP A 130 -3.10 -27.78 -44.02
CA ASP A 130 -1.91 -28.61 -44.25
C ASP A 130 -1.92 -29.88 -43.38
N ALA A 131 -2.34 -29.80 -42.12
CA ALA A 131 -2.55 -30.98 -41.27
C ALA A 131 -3.60 -31.90 -41.86
N ARG A 132 -4.69 -31.33 -42.41
CA ARG A 132 -5.74 -32.13 -43.13
C ARG A 132 -5.20 -32.82 -44.34
N ARG A 133 -4.47 -32.13 -45.20
CA ARG A 133 -3.84 -32.71 -46.42
C ARG A 133 -2.88 -33.84 -46.06
N LYS A 134 -2.05 -33.69 -44.99
CA LYS A 134 -1.15 -34.71 -44.53
C LYS A 134 -1.87 -35.95 -43.93
N ALA A 135 -2.94 -35.70 -43.17
CA ALA A 135 -3.75 -36.78 -42.62
C ALA A 135 -4.46 -37.57 -43.72
N GLU A 136 -5.09 -36.88 -44.69
CA GLU A 136 -5.73 -37.49 -45.86
C GLU A 136 -4.71 -38.27 -46.70
N SER A 137 -3.53 -37.70 -47.00
CA SER A 137 -2.48 -38.37 -47.76
C SER A 137 -1.98 -39.66 -47.08
N ASN A 138 -1.79 -39.63 -45.76
CA ASN A 138 -1.38 -40.84 -45.02
C ASN A 138 -2.49 -41.89 -45.01
N SER A 139 -3.76 -41.48 -44.94
CA SER A 139 -4.91 -42.36 -44.98
C SER A 139 -5.07 -43.02 -46.34
N TYR A 140 -4.89 -42.25 -47.41
CA TYR A 140 -4.92 -42.80 -48.76
C TYR A 140 -3.76 -43.77 -49.03
N ALA A 141 -2.57 -43.52 -48.49
CA ALA A 141 -1.43 -44.41 -48.63
C ALA A 141 -1.70 -45.76 -47.90
N LYS A 142 -2.27 -45.71 -46.71
CA LYS A 142 -2.62 -46.97 -45.97
C LYS A 142 -3.73 -47.74 -46.69
N LEU A 143 -4.73 -47.04 -47.21
CA LEU A 143 -5.83 -47.66 -48.01
C LEU A 143 -5.31 -48.28 -49.32
N ALA A 144 -4.40 -47.60 -50.03
CA ALA A 144 -3.76 -48.12 -51.24
C ALA A 144 -2.93 -49.38 -50.96
N GLN A 145 -2.20 -49.43 -49.86
CA GLN A 145 -1.45 -50.58 -49.44
C GLN A 145 -2.34 -51.80 -49.08
N GLN A 146 -3.48 -51.56 -48.47
CA GLN A 146 -4.47 -52.59 -48.19
C GLN A 146 -5.14 -53.10 -49.44
N LEU A 147 -5.47 -52.19 -50.37
CA LEU A 147 -6.00 -52.56 -51.68
C LEU A 147 -5.02 -53.40 -52.50
N GLU A 148 -3.73 -53.06 -52.43
CA GLU A 148 -2.67 -53.83 -53.13
C GLU A 148 -2.53 -55.22 -52.58
N LEU A 149 -2.59 -55.39 -51.25
CA LEU A 149 -2.61 -56.69 -50.57
C LEU A 149 -3.89 -57.51 -50.92
N PHE A 150 -5.03 -56.82 -51.03
CA PHE A 150 -6.27 -57.45 -51.45
C PHE A 150 -6.20 -57.93 -52.93
N MET A 151 -5.74 -57.04 -53.78
CA MET A 151 -5.59 -57.41 -55.21
C MET A 151 -4.66 -58.60 -55.42
N LYS A 152 -3.59 -58.73 -54.64
CA LYS A 152 -2.71 -59.90 -54.60
C LYS A 152 -3.45 -61.15 -54.13
N ALA A 153 -4.15 -61.06 -52.99
CA ALA A 153 -4.93 -62.18 -52.46
C ALA A 153 -6.09 -62.56 -53.39
N PHE A 154 -6.73 -61.58 -54.03
CA PHE A 154 -7.81 -61.81 -54.99
C PHE A 154 -7.30 -62.52 -56.26
N LEU A 155 -6.13 -62.14 -56.79
CA LEU A 155 -5.54 -62.81 -57.96
C LEU A 155 -5.09 -64.27 -57.66
N GLU A 156 -4.70 -64.54 -56.38
CA GLU A 156 -4.38 -65.91 -55.93
C GLU A 156 -5.64 -66.78 -55.75
N ILE A 157 -6.83 -66.19 -55.56
CA ILE A 157 -8.09 -66.93 -55.32
C ILE A 157 -8.98 -67.07 -56.58
N MET A 158 -8.65 -66.33 -57.64
CA MET A 158 -9.49 -66.23 -58.86
C MET A 158 -9.69 -67.50 -59.65
N ASP A 159 -9.24 -68.71 -59.15
CA ASP A 159 -9.47 -69.99 -59.82
C ASP A 159 -10.70 -70.81 -59.33
N GLY A 160 -11.66 -70.16 -58.69
CA GLY A 160 -12.86 -70.86 -58.32
C GLY A 160 -13.92 -70.13 -57.51
N ASN A 161 -15.15 -70.28 -57.93
CA ASN A 161 -16.39 -69.88 -57.29
C ASN A 161 -16.63 -70.70 -55.99
N SER A 162 -15.64 -70.78 -55.06
CA SER A 162 -15.72 -71.64 -53.85
C SER A 162 -16.41 -70.87 -52.70
N PRO A 163 -17.16 -71.51 -51.83
CA PRO A 163 -17.77 -70.90 -50.66
C PRO A 163 -16.78 -70.20 -49.74
N GLU A 164 -15.54 -70.67 -49.75
CA GLU A 164 -14.41 -70.13 -48.95
C GLU A 164 -13.98 -68.74 -49.47
N GLY A 165 -13.97 -68.56 -50.81
CA GLY A 165 -13.68 -67.26 -51.44
C GLY A 165 -14.72 -66.19 -51.11
N GLN A 166 -16.03 -66.59 -51.04
CA GLN A 166 -17.07 -65.60 -50.61
C GLN A 166 -17.01 -65.29 -49.14
N ALA A 167 -16.60 -66.18 -48.25
CA ALA A 167 -16.40 -65.89 -46.84
C ALA A 167 -15.20 -64.96 -46.59
N LEU A 168 -14.10 -65.12 -47.36
CA LEU A 168 -12.95 -64.30 -47.32
C LEU A 168 -13.26 -62.86 -47.83
N LEU A 169 -14.06 -62.76 -48.89
CA LEU A 169 -14.50 -61.46 -49.44
C LEU A 169 -15.33 -60.69 -48.39
N LYS A 170 -16.21 -61.41 -47.67
CA LYS A 170 -17.03 -60.78 -46.59
C LYS A 170 -16.16 -60.32 -45.40
N GLN A 171 -15.22 -61.12 -44.93
CA GLN A 171 -14.28 -60.74 -43.89
C GLN A 171 -13.43 -59.51 -44.30
N TYR A 172 -13.01 -59.47 -45.58
CA TYR A 172 -12.28 -58.33 -46.10
C TYR A 172 -13.16 -57.07 -46.15
N GLN A 173 -14.41 -57.15 -46.58
CA GLN A 173 -15.33 -56.01 -46.59
C GLN A 173 -15.57 -55.49 -45.18
N GLU A 174 -15.65 -56.34 -44.19
CA GLU A 174 -15.77 -55.94 -42.78
C GLU A 174 -14.48 -55.30 -42.26
N ALA A 175 -13.31 -55.85 -42.58
CA ALA A 175 -12.00 -55.26 -42.21
C ALA A 175 -11.75 -53.92 -42.87
N VAL A 176 -12.16 -53.72 -44.12
CA VAL A 176 -12.11 -52.42 -44.83
C VAL A 176 -13.01 -51.36 -44.13
N LYS A 177 -14.23 -51.77 -43.74
CA LYS A 177 -15.14 -50.88 -42.99
C LYS A 177 -14.61 -50.48 -41.64
N GLU A 178 -14.01 -51.41 -40.87
CA GLU A 178 -13.37 -51.13 -39.59
C GLU A 178 -12.16 -50.21 -39.78
N SER A 179 -11.35 -50.46 -40.82
CA SER A 179 -10.20 -49.59 -41.14
C SER A 179 -10.61 -48.19 -41.55
N GLU A 180 -11.68 -48.02 -42.37
CA GLU A 180 -12.24 -46.71 -42.72
C GLU A 180 -12.79 -45.96 -41.50
N ALA A 181 -13.43 -46.65 -40.55
CA ALA A 181 -13.94 -46.06 -39.34
C ALA A 181 -12.77 -45.60 -38.43
N SER A 182 -11.73 -46.42 -38.26
CA SER A 182 -10.52 -46.08 -37.49
C SER A 182 -9.78 -44.88 -38.12
N LEU A 183 -9.62 -44.87 -39.45
CA LEU A 183 -8.99 -43.74 -40.16
C LEU A 183 -9.78 -42.44 -40.06
N LYS A 184 -11.12 -42.52 -40.06
CA LYS A 184 -11.96 -41.34 -39.84
C LYS A 184 -11.79 -40.78 -38.43
N GLU A 185 -11.58 -41.63 -37.45
CA GLU A 185 -11.40 -41.24 -36.06
C GLU A 185 -9.99 -40.65 -35.85
N GLU A 186 -8.92 -41.26 -36.43
CA GLU A 186 -7.57 -40.71 -36.45
C GLU A 186 -7.52 -39.31 -37.09
N VAL A 187 -8.17 -39.12 -38.26
CA VAL A 187 -8.24 -37.82 -38.96
C VAL A 187 -8.99 -36.79 -38.12
N LYS A 188 -10.07 -37.21 -37.48
CA LYS A 188 -10.86 -36.35 -36.58
C LYS A 188 -9.99 -35.88 -35.37
N GLU A 189 -9.26 -36.78 -34.73
CA GLU A 189 -8.38 -36.48 -33.61
C GLU A 189 -7.25 -35.51 -34.01
N VAL A 190 -6.63 -35.70 -35.19
CA VAL A 190 -5.61 -34.80 -35.72
C VAL A 190 -6.16 -33.41 -36.00
N LEU A 191 -7.37 -33.33 -36.56
CA LEU A 191 -8.08 -32.07 -36.81
C LEU A 191 -8.45 -31.36 -35.51
N ASP A 192 -9.02 -32.06 -34.55
CA ASP A 192 -9.37 -31.51 -33.24
C ASP A 192 -8.13 -30.96 -32.50
N ASN A 193 -7.01 -31.70 -32.59
CA ASN A 193 -5.75 -31.25 -32.00
C ASN A 193 -5.15 -30.02 -32.71
N ALA A 194 -5.27 -29.95 -34.05
CA ALA A 194 -4.83 -28.79 -34.84
C ALA A 194 -5.70 -27.55 -34.54
N GLU A 195 -7.02 -27.73 -34.45
CA GLU A 195 -7.97 -26.66 -34.09
C GLU A 195 -7.74 -26.15 -32.66
N LYS A 196 -7.51 -27.04 -31.69
CA LYS A 196 -7.15 -26.66 -30.31
C LYS A 196 -5.87 -25.81 -30.26
N LYS A 197 -4.83 -26.21 -31.03
CA LYS A 197 -3.58 -25.42 -31.14
C LYS A 197 -3.79 -24.06 -31.79
N ALA A 198 -4.60 -23.98 -32.85
CA ALA A 198 -4.95 -22.74 -33.52
C ALA A 198 -5.74 -21.78 -32.62
N ASN A 199 -6.76 -22.29 -31.94
CA ASN A 199 -7.55 -21.54 -30.97
C ASN A 199 -6.72 -21.01 -29.82
N LYS A 200 -5.75 -21.82 -29.30
CA LYS A 200 -4.82 -21.39 -28.23
C LYS A 200 -3.94 -20.23 -28.69
N LYS A 201 -3.40 -20.25 -29.94
CA LYS A 201 -2.62 -19.15 -30.50
C LYS A 201 -3.47 -17.87 -30.65
N THR A 202 -4.70 -17.98 -31.12
CA THR A 202 -5.62 -16.87 -31.28
C THR A 202 -5.97 -16.23 -29.93
N GLN A 203 -6.29 -17.02 -28.91
CA GLN A 203 -6.55 -16.54 -27.55
C GLN A 203 -5.32 -15.86 -26.93
N HIS A 204 -4.12 -16.40 -27.17
CA HIS A 204 -2.88 -15.78 -26.69
C HIS A 204 -2.66 -14.41 -27.35
N LEU A 205 -2.93 -14.28 -28.63
CA LEU A 205 -2.84 -13.01 -29.36
C LEU A 205 -3.86 -11.98 -28.87
N GLU A 206 -5.12 -12.40 -28.65
CA GLU A 206 -6.13 -11.53 -28.05
C GLU A 206 -5.75 -11.06 -26.65
N SER A 207 -5.12 -11.94 -25.86
CA SER A 207 -4.60 -11.59 -24.53
C SER A 207 -3.48 -10.55 -24.62
N LEU A 208 -2.55 -10.70 -25.57
CA LEU A 208 -1.47 -9.73 -25.81
C LEU A 208 -2.02 -8.38 -26.30
N VAL A 209 -3.02 -8.39 -27.19
CA VAL A 209 -3.72 -7.18 -27.66
C VAL A 209 -4.37 -6.45 -26.48
N ARG A 210 -5.09 -7.17 -25.61
CA ARG A 210 -5.71 -6.60 -24.42
C ARG A 210 -4.67 -6.05 -23.43
N MET A 211 -3.51 -6.71 -23.27
CA MET A 211 -2.43 -6.21 -22.42
C MET A 211 -1.83 -4.88 -22.88
N LEU A 212 -1.76 -4.66 -24.20
CA LEU A 212 -1.15 -3.47 -24.79
C LEU A 212 -2.11 -2.26 -24.83
N PHE A 213 -3.40 -2.50 -25.00
CA PHE A 213 -4.37 -1.44 -25.26
C PHE A 213 -5.34 -1.13 -24.12
N LEU A 214 -5.45 -1.97 -23.08
CA LEU A 214 -6.26 -1.62 -21.92
C LEU A 214 -5.47 -0.66 -21.03
N GLN A 215 -5.99 0.55 -20.87
CA GLN A 215 -5.51 1.50 -19.88
C GLN A 215 -5.40 0.82 -18.51
N LYS A 216 -4.33 1.09 -17.79
CA LYS A 216 -4.17 0.69 -16.41
C LYS A 216 -5.19 1.45 -15.55
N SER A 217 -6.42 0.98 -15.49
CA SER A 217 -7.37 1.44 -14.51
C SER A 217 -6.97 0.88 -13.15
N GLU A 218 -6.46 1.73 -12.29
CA GLU A 218 -6.06 1.33 -10.93
C GLU A 218 -7.27 1.01 -10.03
N ARG A 219 -8.47 1.37 -10.43
CA ARG A 219 -9.70 1.15 -9.65
C ARG A 219 -10.78 0.48 -10.47
N PHE A 220 -11.20 -0.66 -9.99
CA PHE A 220 -12.38 -1.36 -10.49
C PHE A 220 -13.64 -0.68 -9.95
N ILE A 221 -14.17 0.27 -10.71
CA ILE A 221 -15.38 1.04 -10.36
C ILE A 221 -16.51 0.55 -11.25
N LEU A 222 -17.61 0.11 -10.64
CA LEU A 222 -18.84 -0.29 -11.33
C LEU A 222 -19.97 0.64 -10.91
N THR A 223 -20.85 0.94 -11.86
CA THR A 223 -22.17 1.49 -11.55
C THR A 223 -23.02 0.46 -10.80
N ASP A 224 -24.05 0.90 -10.10
CA ASP A 224 -24.93 -0.05 -9.37
C ASP A 224 -25.67 -0.98 -10.32
N ALA A 225 -26.11 -0.49 -11.49
CA ALA A 225 -26.77 -1.30 -12.51
C ALA A 225 -25.83 -2.38 -13.09
N GLU A 226 -24.58 -2.04 -13.41
CA GLU A 226 -23.59 -3.02 -13.86
C GLU A 226 -23.32 -4.08 -12.79
N ARG A 227 -23.22 -3.66 -11.53
CA ARG A 227 -23.02 -4.57 -10.38
C ARG A 227 -24.19 -5.54 -10.25
N GLU A 228 -25.41 -5.06 -10.29
CA GLU A 228 -26.62 -5.87 -10.18
C GLU A 228 -26.69 -6.89 -11.31
N THR A 229 -26.45 -6.49 -12.54
CA THR A 229 -26.39 -7.38 -13.72
C THR A 229 -25.33 -8.48 -13.53
N LEU A 230 -24.14 -8.15 -13.02
CA LEU A 230 -23.08 -9.13 -12.79
C LEU A 230 -23.43 -10.12 -11.66
N LEU A 231 -24.07 -9.64 -10.58
CA LEU A 231 -24.52 -10.48 -9.47
C LEU A 231 -25.64 -11.43 -9.89
N GLU A 232 -26.60 -10.95 -10.68
CA GLU A 232 -27.64 -11.81 -11.24
C GLU A 232 -27.07 -12.85 -12.19
N THR A 233 -26.11 -12.49 -13.03
CA THR A 233 -25.45 -13.43 -13.93
C THR A 233 -24.75 -14.54 -13.15
N ALA A 234 -24.04 -14.19 -12.07
CA ALA A 234 -23.39 -15.16 -11.21
C ALA A 234 -24.39 -16.09 -10.51
N ALA A 235 -25.48 -15.54 -9.98
CA ALA A 235 -26.53 -16.32 -9.31
C ALA A 235 -27.28 -17.26 -10.27
N LYS A 236 -27.48 -16.86 -11.52
CA LYS A 236 -28.06 -17.72 -12.55
C LYS A 236 -27.12 -18.85 -12.98
N SER A 237 -25.80 -18.61 -12.96
CA SER A 237 -24.79 -19.62 -13.28
C SER A 237 -24.55 -20.60 -12.13
N ALA A 238 -24.77 -20.22 -10.87
CA ALA A 238 -24.63 -21.11 -9.73
C ALA A 238 -25.89 -21.97 -9.57
N ASP A 239 -25.69 -23.28 -9.35
CA ASP A 239 -26.80 -24.20 -9.09
C ASP A 239 -27.23 -24.09 -7.62
N LEU A 240 -27.87 -22.99 -7.25
CA LEU A 240 -28.37 -22.69 -5.92
C LEU A 240 -29.77 -23.26 -5.72
N THR A 241 -30.05 -23.75 -4.54
CA THR A 241 -31.42 -24.06 -4.10
C THR A 241 -32.25 -22.78 -3.98
N ASP A 242 -33.56 -22.90 -3.89
CA ASP A 242 -34.43 -21.71 -3.80
C ASP A 242 -34.26 -20.98 -2.46
N ASP A 243 -33.95 -21.70 -1.38
CA ASP A 243 -33.63 -21.11 -0.08
C ASP A 243 -32.28 -20.35 -0.14
N GLU A 244 -31.25 -20.93 -0.73
CA GLU A 244 -29.94 -20.25 -0.92
C GLU A 244 -30.07 -19.02 -1.81
N LYS A 245 -30.93 -19.04 -2.85
CA LYS A 245 -31.22 -17.85 -3.66
C LYS A 245 -31.91 -16.74 -2.85
N ALA A 246 -32.83 -17.12 -1.96
CA ALA A 246 -33.52 -16.17 -1.11
C ALA A 246 -32.56 -15.51 -0.10
N GLU A 247 -31.70 -16.28 0.55
CA GLU A 247 -30.65 -15.79 1.45
C GLU A 247 -29.67 -14.87 0.72
N LEU A 248 -29.17 -15.28 -0.43
CA LEU A 248 -28.25 -14.48 -1.25
C LEU A 248 -28.89 -13.15 -1.65
N LYS A 249 -30.15 -13.17 -2.06
CA LYS A 249 -30.91 -11.95 -2.42
C LYS A 249 -31.04 -11.01 -1.21
N ALA A 250 -31.33 -11.57 -0.03
CA ALA A 250 -31.42 -10.80 1.20
C ALA A 250 -30.07 -10.13 1.57
N CYS A 251 -28.96 -10.87 1.47
CA CYS A 251 -27.62 -10.35 1.70
C CYS A 251 -27.26 -9.21 0.73
N ASN A 252 -27.47 -9.43 -0.58
CA ASN A 252 -27.19 -8.42 -1.60
C ASN A 252 -28.05 -7.15 -1.39
N LYS A 253 -29.28 -7.28 -0.97
CA LYS A 253 -30.18 -6.15 -0.63
C LYS A 253 -29.62 -5.35 0.55
N LYS A 254 -29.23 -6.00 1.64
CA LYS A 254 -28.63 -5.33 2.81
C LYS A 254 -27.36 -4.56 2.43
N ILE A 255 -26.50 -5.14 1.59
CA ILE A 255 -25.29 -4.48 1.11
C ILE A 255 -25.60 -3.27 0.21
N ALA A 256 -26.61 -3.37 -0.65
CA ALA A 256 -27.03 -2.26 -1.50
C ALA A 256 -27.59 -1.10 -0.65
N GLU A 257 -28.42 -1.37 0.35
CA GLU A 257 -28.94 -0.39 1.29
C GLU A 257 -27.81 0.26 2.11
N TYR A 258 -26.82 -0.51 2.57
CA TYR A 258 -25.64 0.02 3.25
C TYR A 258 -24.85 0.98 2.36
N ARG A 259 -24.59 0.61 1.11
CA ARG A 259 -23.89 1.48 0.14
C ARG A 259 -24.67 2.76 -0.14
N GLN A 260 -25.99 2.67 -0.26
CA GLN A 260 -26.83 3.85 -0.44
C GLN A 260 -26.73 4.77 0.77
N ARG A 261 -26.94 4.27 1.99
CA ARG A 261 -26.78 5.06 3.24
C ARG A 261 -25.41 5.74 3.33
N LYS A 262 -24.34 5.06 2.91
CA LYS A 262 -22.98 5.62 2.91
C LYS A 262 -22.81 6.74 1.88
N ARG A 263 -23.48 6.66 0.72
CA ARG A 263 -23.52 7.75 -0.28
C ARG A 263 -24.31 8.95 0.24
N ASP A 264 -25.49 8.72 0.78
CA ASP A 264 -26.35 9.76 1.31
C ASP A 264 -25.67 10.51 2.45
N ALA A 265 -25.03 9.79 3.37
CA ALA A 265 -24.23 10.39 4.44
C ALA A 265 -23.03 11.20 3.92
N LYS A 266 -22.45 10.82 2.79
CA LYS A 266 -21.37 11.59 2.13
C LYS A 266 -21.90 12.85 1.48
N LEU A 267 -23.08 12.81 0.85
CA LEU A 267 -23.77 13.97 0.26
C LEU A 267 -24.18 14.97 1.34
N LEU A 268 -24.74 14.47 2.45
CA LEU A 268 -25.16 15.32 3.60
C LEU A 268 -23.97 16.03 4.29
N ARG A 269 -22.75 15.46 4.23
CA ARG A 269 -21.55 16.10 4.81
C ARG A 269 -21.05 17.29 3.99
N GLY A 270 -21.59 17.54 2.80
CA GLY A 270 -21.15 18.57 1.89
C GLY A 270 -19.72 18.35 1.36
N GLU A 271 -19.29 19.20 0.48
CA GLU A 271 -17.88 19.27 0.08
C GLU A 271 -17.05 19.56 1.34
N LYS A 272 -15.99 18.77 1.55
CA LYS A 272 -15.05 19.07 2.62
C LYS A 272 -14.54 20.48 2.38
N LYS A 273 -14.89 21.44 3.25
CA LYS A 273 -14.21 22.74 3.31
C LYS A 273 -12.72 22.42 3.29
N GLY A 274 -12.01 23.03 2.35
CA GLY A 274 -10.57 22.82 2.22
C GLY A 274 -9.95 22.92 3.62
N HIS A 275 -9.10 21.96 3.99
CA HIS A 275 -8.44 21.99 5.30
C HIS A 275 -7.63 23.29 5.36
N GLY A 276 -8.10 24.25 6.13
CA GLY A 276 -7.31 25.40 6.50
C GLY A 276 -5.95 24.94 7.03
N ARG A 277 -4.91 25.78 6.93
CA ARG A 277 -3.60 25.49 7.50
C ARG A 277 -3.79 25.03 8.94
N LYS A 278 -3.27 23.84 9.26
CA LYS A 278 -3.28 23.39 10.66
C LYS A 278 -2.46 24.40 11.46
N PRO A 279 -2.94 24.85 12.62
CA PRO A 279 -2.15 25.71 13.49
C PRO A 279 -0.87 25.00 13.91
N VAL A 280 0.16 25.78 14.25
CA VAL A 280 1.40 25.22 14.80
C VAL A 280 1.04 24.45 16.08
N PRO A 281 1.53 23.19 16.26
CA PRO A 281 1.19 22.40 17.45
C PRO A 281 1.58 23.12 18.74
N SER A 282 0.67 23.16 19.70
CA SER A 282 0.89 23.87 20.99
C SER A 282 2.02 23.25 21.81
N ALA A 283 2.23 21.93 21.67
CA ALA A 283 3.30 21.18 22.34
C ALA A 283 4.71 21.41 21.75
N MET A 284 4.82 22.13 20.61
CA MET A 284 6.10 22.41 19.99
C MET A 284 6.85 23.48 20.80
N PRO A 285 8.14 23.26 21.19
CA PRO A 285 8.88 24.26 21.93
C PRO A 285 9.05 25.56 21.11
N ARG A 286 8.94 26.70 21.78
CA ARG A 286 9.06 28.01 21.18
C ARG A 286 10.35 28.67 21.61
N LEU A 287 11.08 29.22 20.65
CA LEU A 287 12.25 30.04 20.90
C LEU A 287 11.84 31.44 21.38
N ALA A 288 12.81 32.22 21.84
CA ALA A 288 12.57 33.61 22.22
C ALA A 288 12.02 34.42 21.02
N VAL A 289 11.12 35.35 21.32
CA VAL A 289 10.52 36.21 20.30
C VAL A 289 11.59 37.14 19.70
N ILE A 290 11.65 37.21 18.36
CA ILE A 290 12.50 38.12 17.62
C ILE A 290 11.63 39.30 17.21
N SER A 291 11.89 40.47 17.77
CA SER A 291 11.22 41.70 17.38
C SER A 291 11.90 42.29 16.14
N ILE A 292 11.11 42.48 15.08
CA ILE A 292 11.58 43.09 13.82
C ILE A 292 10.96 44.49 13.73
N TYR A 293 11.78 45.48 13.82
CA TYR A 293 11.35 46.87 13.70
C TYR A 293 11.39 47.33 12.23
N PRO A 294 10.66 48.38 11.85
CA PRO A 294 10.79 49.01 10.53
C PRO A 294 12.24 49.46 10.27
N GLU A 295 12.67 49.43 9.00
CA GLU A 295 14.05 49.81 8.62
C GLU A 295 14.49 51.19 9.12
N CYS A 296 13.56 52.14 9.18
CA CYS A 296 13.83 53.51 9.67
C CYS A 296 14.17 53.57 11.17
N TYR A 297 13.90 52.50 11.94
CA TYR A 297 14.20 52.45 13.38
C TYR A 297 15.68 52.16 13.65
N TYR A 298 16.31 51.34 12.83
CA TYR A 298 17.69 50.89 13.05
C TYR A 298 18.69 52.01 12.80
N GLY A 299 19.51 52.33 13.81
CA GLY A 299 20.46 53.43 13.81
C GLY A 299 19.85 54.77 14.21
N HIS A 300 18.56 54.81 14.52
CA HIS A 300 17.81 55.99 14.95
C HIS A 300 16.90 55.67 16.16
N GLU A 301 17.27 54.66 16.97
CA GLU A 301 16.45 54.14 18.07
C GLU A 301 16.04 55.22 19.08
N GLU A 302 16.88 56.25 19.27
CA GLU A 302 16.61 57.36 20.20
C GLU A 302 15.50 58.28 19.70
N GLU A 303 15.23 58.29 18.40
CA GLU A 303 14.22 59.15 17.78
C GLU A 303 12.81 58.55 17.86
N TYR A 304 12.70 57.25 18.18
CA TYR A 304 11.43 56.55 18.15
C TYR A 304 11.03 55.98 19.50
N ARG A 305 9.74 55.95 19.78
CA ARG A 305 9.15 55.34 20.95
C ARG A 305 8.30 54.14 20.51
N VAL A 306 8.54 52.98 21.06
CA VAL A 306 7.70 51.76 20.82
C VAL A 306 6.34 51.99 21.47
N VAL A 307 5.28 52.04 20.67
CA VAL A 307 3.89 52.18 21.13
C VAL A 307 3.22 50.83 21.38
N HIS A 308 3.60 49.80 20.59
CA HIS A 308 3.06 48.48 20.71
C HIS A 308 4.16 47.43 20.52
N THR A 309 4.29 46.47 21.44
CA THR A 309 5.36 45.44 21.40
C THR A 309 5.13 44.35 20.35
N GLY A 310 3.94 44.26 19.75
CA GLY A 310 3.60 43.22 18.79
C GLY A 310 3.32 41.85 19.40
N GLU A 311 3.39 41.69 20.74
CA GLU A 311 3.22 40.42 21.43
C GLU A 311 1.81 39.82 21.34
N SER A 312 0.79 40.65 21.04
CA SER A 312 -0.57 40.20 20.83
C SER A 312 -0.82 39.54 19.47
N ASP A 313 0.12 39.70 18.52
CA ASP A 313 -0.09 39.32 17.11
C ASP A 313 1.15 38.60 16.52
N LEU A 314 1.64 37.57 17.25
CA LEU A 314 2.83 36.85 16.89
C LEU A 314 2.62 35.98 15.63
N LYS A 315 3.46 36.22 14.62
CA LYS A 315 3.57 35.33 13.47
C LYS A 315 4.51 34.17 13.80
N GLU A 316 3.95 32.98 14.09
CA GLU A 316 4.74 31.79 14.35
C GLU A 316 5.23 31.15 13.04
N VAL A 317 6.54 30.88 12.96
CA VAL A 317 7.21 30.22 11.84
C VAL A 317 7.96 29.00 12.39
N ILE A 318 7.74 27.82 11.80
CA ILE A 318 8.49 26.60 12.16
C ILE A 318 9.87 26.69 11.53
N VAL A 319 10.90 26.71 12.37
CA VAL A 319 12.30 26.70 11.94
C VAL A 319 12.97 25.39 12.34
N PRO A 320 13.79 24.76 11.46
CA PRO A 320 14.58 23.59 11.84
C PRO A 320 15.74 24.03 12.76
N ALA A 321 15.99 23.27 13.82
CA ALA A 321 17.28 23.35 14.51
C ALA A 321 18.28 22.50 13.70
N PRO A 322 19.44 23.03 13.29
CA PRO A 322 20.49 22.22 12.70
C PRO A 322 20.92 21.14 13.69
N ALA A 323 21.03 19.88 13.25
CA ALA A 323 21.62 18.83 14.05
C ALA A 323 23.09 19.21 14.31
N LYS A 324 23.43 19.55 15.55
CA LYS A 324 24.80 19.84 15.96
C LYS A 324 25.24 18.75 16.91
N TYR A 325 26.46 18.25 16.69
CA TYR A 325 27.11 17.29 17.59
C TYR A 325 27.98 18.08 18.58
N PHE A 326 27.89 17.71 19.85
CA PHE A 326 28.63 18.35 20.92
C PHE A 326 29.47 17.31 21.66
N VAL A 327 30.62 17.71 22.13
CA VAL A 327 31.41 16.92 23.09
C VAL A 327 31.03 17.38 24.49
N GLN A 328 30.50 16.46 25.32
CA GLN A 328 30.21 16.72 26.71
C GLN A 328 31.34 16.14 27.56
N PRO A 329 32.22 16.97 28.16
CA PRO A 329 33.25 16.51 29.09
C PRO A 329 32.64 16.18 30.47
N TYR A 330 33.09 15.10 31.07
CA TYR A 330 32.74 14.69 32.44
C TYR A 330 33.97 14.60 33.27
N ALA A 331 33.93 15.21 34.48
CA ALA A 331 34.97 15.09 35.51
C ALA A 331 34.43 14.26 36.66
N PHE A 332 35.26 13.39 37.20
CA PHE A 332 34.94 12.54 38.36
C PHE A 332 35.85 12.88 39.53
N PRO A 333 35.54 13.89 40.35
CA PRO A 333 36.34 14.26 41.53
C PRO A 333 36.41 13.12 42.52
N THR A 334 37.56 13.00 43.17
CA THR A 334 37.72 12.15 44.34
C THR A 334 37.48 13.00 45.58
N ILE A 335 36.64 12.53 46.48
CA ILE A 335 36.30 13.24 47.72
C ILE A 335 36.76 12.44 48.93
N VAL A 336 36.98 13.13 50.02
CA VAL A 336 37.28 12.56 51.34
C VAL A 336 36.33 13.22 52.34
N ARG A 337 35.84 12.47 53.32
CA ARG A 337 35.01 13.05 54.38
C ARG A 337 35.85 13.94 55.27
N LYS A 338 35.38 15.10 55.62
CA LYS A 338 36.10 16.07 56.47
C LYS A 338 36.33 15.58 57.90
N ASP A 339 35.51 14.63 58.34
CA ASP A 339 35.54 14.00 59.64
C ASP A 339 36.27 12.66 59.66
N ASP A 340 36.80 12.21 58.53
CA ASP A 340 37.52 10.94 58.42
C ASP A 340 39.06 11.11 58.71
N LEU A 341 39.49 10.68 59.87
CA LEU A 341 40.90 10.68 60.29
C LEU A 341 41.83 9.82 59.42
N TYR A 342 41.27 8.89 58.64
CA TYR A 342 42.00 7.98 57.74
C TYR A 342 42.01 8.42 56.30
N GLU A 343 41.38 9.58 55.95
CA GLU A 343 41.35 10.14 54.63
C GLU A 343 40.88 9.15 53.53
N LYS A 344 39.86 8.32 53.83
CA LYS A 344 39.36 7.33 52.91
C LYS A 344 38.79 8.00 51.67
N GLN A 345 39.46 7.79 50.54
CA GLN A 345 39.07 8.34 49.27
C GLN A 345 37.78 7.71 48.76
N ILE A 346 36.77 8.53 48.41
CA ILE A 346 35.54 8.14 47.78
C ILE A 346 35.57 8.65 46.33
N ARG A 347 35.54 7.72 45.38
CA ARG A 347 35.41 8.01 43.95
C ARG A 347 34.03 7.65 43.48
N HIS A 348 33.52 8.41 42.52
CA HIS A 348 32.30 8.00 41.85
C HIS A 348 32.49 6.60 41.27
N PRO A 349 31.61 5.63 41.56
CA PRO A 349 31.65 4.35 40.86
C PRO A 349 31.59 4.64 39.36
N ARG A 350 32.41 3.95 38.57
CA ARG A 350 32.41 4.13 37.12
C ARG A 350 30.98 4.09 36.62
N ALA A 351 30.64 5.11 35.89
CA ALA A 351 29.31 5.44 35.56
C ALA A 351 28.48 4.27 35.05
N GLN A 352 27.25 4.31 35.47
CA GLN A 352 26.18 3.45 35.03
C GLN A 352 25.77 3.85 33.59
N GLY A 353 25.63 2.90 32.70
CA GLY A 353 25.24 3.08 31.33
C GLY A 353 26.12 2.31 30.36
N VAL A 354 25.49 1.82 29.31
CA VAL A 354 26.07 0.90 28.33
C VAL A 354 27.27 1.51 27.60
N THR A 355 27.37 2.83 27.56
CA THR A 355 28.25 3.55 26.62
C THR A 355 29.50 4.15 27.22
N TRP A 356 29.77 3.99 28.53
CA TRP A 356 30.92 4.60 29.21
C TRP A 356 32.30 4.16 28.66
N LYS A 357 32.35 3.09 27.93
CA LYS A 357 33.57 2.66 27.22
C LYS A 357 33.65 3.22 25.79
N SER A 358 32.67 4.02 25.38
CA SER A 358 32.56 4.54 24.03
C SER A 358 32.41 6.08 24.04
N PRO A 359 32.97 6.81 23.08
CA PRO A 359 32.77 8.25 22.99
C PRO A 359 31.39 8.62 22.39
N TYR A 360 30.55 7.66 22.12
CA TYR A 360 29.24 7.86 21.47
C TYR A 360 28.12 7.64 22.49
N SER A 361 27.34 8.66 22.75
CA SER A 361 26.25 8.64 23.75
C SER A 361 25.09 7.75 23.32
N GLU A 362 24.22 7.43 24.27
CA GLU A 362 22.99 6.68 24.05
C GLU A 362 22.09 7.35 23.01
N GLU A 363 21.99 8.68 23.04
CA GLU A 363 21.21 9.48 22.08
C GLU A 363 21.76 9.33 20.67
N LEU A 364 23.08 9.44 20.48
CA LEU A 364 23.69 9.30 19.17
C LEU A 364 23.53 7.89 18.60
N ARG A 365 23.64 6.86 19.45
CA ARG A 365 23.40 5.46 19.09
C ARG A 365 21.95 5.25 18.67
N ALA A 366 21.00 5.77 19.46
CA ALA A 366 19.57 5.70 19.17
C ALA A 366 19.24 6.42 17.85
N GLN A 367 19.82 7.61 17.61
CA GLN A 367 19.68 8.34 16.36
C GLN A 367 20.16 7.51 15.16
N ILE A 368 21.38 6.98 15.20
CA ILE A 368 21.99 6.18 14.12
C ILE A 368 21.09 5.00 13.75
N VAL A 369 20.63 4.27 14.75
CA VAL A 369 19.84 3.06 14.56
C VAL A 369 18.43 3.41 14.05
N THR A 370 17.82 4.46 14.59
CA THR A 370 16.50 4.93 14.15
C THR A 370 16.53 5.43 12.72
N GLU A 371 17.55 6.21 12.36
CA GLU A 371 17.72 6.68 10.96
C GLU A 371 17.86 5.51 9.97
N LYS A 372 18.55 4.45 10.35
CA LYS A 372 18.72 3.28 9.50
C LYS A 372 17.41 2.49 9.34
N TYR A 373 16.74 2.16 10.44
CA TYR A 373 15.63 1.21 10.42
C TYR A 373 14.24 1.84 10.34
N SER A 374 14.05 3.07 10.89
CA SER A 374 12.76 3.78 10.76
C SER A 374 12.70 4.71 9.55
N PHE A 375 13.81 5.40 9.23
CA PHE A 375 13.88 6.33 8.11
C PHE A 375 14.60 5.76 6.89
N HIS A 376 15.05 4.51 6.96
CA HIS A 376 15.69 3.76 5.87
C HIS A 376 16.93 4.47 5.30
N MET A 377 17.63 5.26 6.11
CA MET A 377 18.83 5.97 5.70
C MET A 377 20.05 5.03 5.72
N PRO A 378 20.68 4.72 4.58
CA PRO A 378 21.88 3.91 4.54
C PRO A 378 23.03 4.52 5.35
N ALA A 379 23.86 3.68 5.98
CA ALA A 379 25.00 4.12 6.81
C ALA A 379 25.90 5.15 6.08
N ASN A 380 26.21 4.92 4.80
CA ASN A 380 27.03 5.86 4.01
C ASN A 380 26.42 7.27 3.88
N ARG A 381 25.08 7.39 3.84
CA ARG A 381 24.41 8.68 3.79
C ARG A 381 24.42 9.36 5.15
N GLN A 382 24.26 8.60 6.23
CA GLN A 382 24.40 9.11 7.59
C GLN A 382 25.80 9.66 7.84
N ILE A 383 26.85 8.88 7.51
CA ILE A 383 28.26 9.28 7.60
C ILE A 383 28.50 10.61 6.85
N LYS A 384 28.04 10.68 5.60
CA LYS A 384 28.18 11.92 4.81
C LYS A 384 27.52 13.12 5.48
N ARG A 385 26.32 12.97 6.01
CA ARG A 385 25.61 14.05 6.71
C ARG A 385 26.36 14.44 7.97
N MET A 386 26.79 13.47 8.78
CA MET A 386 27.53 13.70 10.02
C MET A 386 28.84 14.46 9.76
N SER A 387 29.58 14.09 8.69
CA SER A 387 30.80 14.79 8.29
C SER A 387 30.53 16.26 7.88
N MET A 388 29.40 16.56 7.22
CA MET A 388 29.00 17.94 6.93
C MET A 388 28.74 18.76 8.20
N ASP A 389 28.31 18.10 9.28
CA ASP A 389 28.02 18.70 10.57
C ASP A 389 29.25 18.64 11.53
N GLY A 390 30.44 18.24 11.02
CA GLY A 390 31.71 18.22 11.74
C GLY A 390 31.98 16.94 12.54
N LEU A 391 31.19 15.88 12.38
CA LEU A 391 31.41 14.59 13.00
C LEU A 391 31.87 13.56 11.95
N ASP A 392 33.19 13.34 11.85
CA ASP A 392 33.72 12.30 10.99
C ASP A 392 33.63 10.91 11.66
N MET A 393 33.04 9.96 10.96
CA MET A 393 32.88 8.59 11.42
C MET A 393 33.21 7.59 10.33
N SER A 394 33.94 6.53 10.65
CA SER A 394 34.23 5.46 9.71
C SER A 394 33.01 4.54 9.53
N ALA A 395 32.93 3.87 8.38
CA ALA A 395 31.87 2.87 8.15
C ALA A 395 31.96 1.70 9.15
N SER A 396 33.17 1.30 9.55
CA SER A 396 33.37 0.27 10.58
C SER A 396 32.82 0.70 11.94
N THR A 397 33.15 1.93 12.37
CA THR A 397 32.62 2.48 13.64
C THR A 397 31.09 2.55 13.62
N MET A 398 30.49 2.96 12.51
CA MET A 398 29.03 2.98 12.35
C MET A 398 28.42 1.58 12.47
N ASP A 399 29.02 0.59 11.82
CA ASP A 399 28.56 -0.81 11.91
C ASP A 399 28.70 -1.35 13.34
N ASP A 400 29.83 -1.05 14.05
CA ASP A 400 30.07 -1.45 15.43
C ASP A 400 29.06 -0.83 16.40
N ILE A 401 28.66 0.43 16.18
CA ILE A 401 27.62 1.08 16.95
C ILE A 401 26.27 0.37 16.75
N ILE A 402 25.90 0.08 15.51
CA ILE A 402 24.65 -0.61 15.21
C ILE A 402 24.65 -2.01 15.81
N GLU A 403 25.73 -2.77 15.63
CA GLU A 403 25.87 -4.11 16.16
C GLU A 403 25.79 -4.15 17.69
N SER A 404 26.62 -3.36 18.37
CA SER A 404 26.63 -3.31 19.83
C SER A 404 25.27 -2.84 20.40
N THR A 405 24.59 -1.91 19.74
CA THR A 405 23.27 -1.46 20.16
C THR A 405 22.24 -2.58 20.03
N CYS A 406 22.23 -3.32 18.92
CA CYS A 406 21.33 -4.46 18.74
C CYS A 406 21.55 -5.56 19.76
N ASN A 407 22.81 -5.92 20.03
CA ASN A 407 23.17 -6.95 21.01
C ASN A 407 22.71 -6.58 22.45
N ILE A 408 22.75 -5.29 22.79
CA ILE A 408 22.29 -4.80 24.09
C ILE A 408 20.79 -5.00 24.27
N ILE A 409 19.99 -4.78 23.22
CA ILE A 409 18.52 -4.84 23.31
C ILE A 409 17.95 -6.20 22.87
N GLU A 410 18.78 -7.14 22.44
CA GLU A 410 18.36 -8.49 22.05
C GLU A 410 17.49 -9.19 23.11
N PRO A 411 17.77 -9.10 24.44
CA PRO A 411 16.89 -9.68 25.46
C PRO A 411 15.44 -9.16 25.40
N LEU A 412 15.22 -7.91 24.98
CA LEU A 412 13.87 -7.35 24.80
C LEU A 412 13.17 -7.96 23.57
N TYR A 413 13.93 -8.19 22.51
CA TYR A 413 13.42 -8.89 21.32
C TYR A 413 13.00 -10.33 21.67
N ASP A 414 13.81 -11.06 22.45
CA ASP A 414 13.48 -12.41 22.92
C ASP A 414 12.19 -12.43 23.74
N MET A 415 12.00 -11.42 24.57
CA MET A 415 10.76 -11.30 25.35
C MET A 415 9.55 -11.02 24.45
N GLN A 416 9.71 -10.15 23.46
CA GLN A 416 8.66 -9.86 22.47
C GLN A 416 8.33 -11.10 21.63
N TRP A 417 9.35 -11.88 21.22
CA TRP A 417 9.16 -13.17 20.56
C TRP A 417 8.32 -14.13 21.40
N LYS A 418 8.69 -14.31 22.68
CA LYS A 418 7.94 -15.16 23.61
C LYS A 418 6.51 -14.70 23.82
N ARG A 419 6.25 -13.38 23.82
CA ARG A 419 4.88 -12.83 23.86
C ARG A 419 4.10 -13.20 22.59
N ALA A 420 4.71 -13.05 21.40
CA ALA A 420 4.09 -13.42 20.14
C ALA A 420 3.76 -14.92 20.08
N MET A 421 4.63 -15.80 20.61
CA MET A 421 4.37 -17.24 20.65
C MET A 421 3.24 -17.64 21.64
N LYS A 422 2.79 -16.74 22.48
CA LYS A 422 1.60 -16.92 23.34
C LYS A 422 0.32 -16.31 22.74
N ALA A 423 0.43 -15.58 21.64
CA ALA A 423 -0.74 -14.96 21.01
C ALA A 423 -1.75 -16.01 20.53
N LYS A 424 -3.02 -15.79 20.80
CA LYS A 424 -4.11 -16.67 20.38
C LYS A 424 -4.20 -16.77 18.85
N LEU A 425 -4.02 -15.65 18.18
CA LEU A 425 -4.12 -15.52 16.74
C LEU A 425 -2.87 -14.84 16.19
N LEU A 426 -2.27 -15.43 15.16
CA LEU A 426 -1.14 -14.87 14.44
C LEU A 426 -1.49 -14.61 12.98
N ALA A 427 -0.81 -13.63 12.42
CA ALA A 427 -0.72 -13.44 10.98
C ALA A 427 0.75 -13.58 10.57
N ALA A 428 1.03 -14.15 9.40
CA ALA A 428 2.38 -14.34 8.90
C ALA A 428 2.53 -13.92 7.44
N ASP A 429 3.65 -13.27 7.15
CA ASP A 429 4.10 -13.00 5.77
C ASP A 429 5.62 -13.08 5.70
N GLY A 430 6.17 -13.29 4.52
CA GLY A 430 7.60 -13.42 4.35
C GLY A 430 8.13 -12.68 3.14
N SER A 431 9.28 -12.02 3.33
CA SER A 431 9.95 -11.28 2.27
C SER A 431 11.41 -11.70 2.12
N PRO A 432 11.92 -11.83 0.87
CA PRO A 432 13.34 -12.11 0.66
C PRO A 432 14.18 -10.89 1.05
N MET A 433 15.30 -11.11 1.76
CA MET A 433 16.31 -10.14 2.09
C MET A 433 17.61 -10.50 1.35
N PRO A 434 18.14 -9.64 0.48
CA PRO A 434 19.45 -9.87 -0.14
C PRO A 434 20.56 -9.78 0.90
N VAL A 435 21.45 -10.77 0.90
CA VAL A 435 22.63 -10.87 1.79
C VAL A 435 23.88 -11.07 0.95
N LEU A 436 24.93 -10.35 1.28
CA LEU A 436 26.25 -10.58 0.65
C LEU A 436 26.86 -11.85 1.23
N ASP A 437 27.08 -12.83 0.37
CA ASP A 437 27.79 -14.07 0.71
C ASP A 437 29.22 -13.95 0.21
N ASN A 438 30.15 -13.74 1.12
CA ASN A 438 31.56 -13.51 0.80
C ASN A 438 32.24 -14.76 0.23
N GLU A 439 31.78 -15.96 0.59
CA GLU A 439 32.34 -17.21 0.04
C GLU A 439 31.92 -17.42 -1.41
N LYS A 440 30.67 -17.03 -1.72
CA LYS A 440 30.13 -17.18 -3.08
C LYS A 440 30.37 -15.95 -3.96
N HIS A 441 30.95 -14.88 -3.42
CA HIS A 441 31.15 -13.59 -4.10
C HIS A 441 29.91 -13.04 -4.82
N LYS A 442 28.72 -13.28 -4.24
CA LYS A 442 27.42 -12.81 -4.77
C LYS A 442 26.40 -12.59 -3.67
N THR A 443 25.36 -11.85 -3.99
CA THR A 443 24.21 -11.74 -3.11
C THR A 443 23.34 -12.99 -3.19
N VAL A 444 22.98 -13.54 -2.04
CA VAL A 444 22.01 -14.62 -1.88
C VAL A 444 20.72 -14.09 -1.25
N LYS A 445 19.61 -14.80 -1.46
CA LYS A 445 18.33 -14.44 -0.84
C LYS A 445 18.17 -15.22 0.45
N GLN A 446 18.17 -14.51 1.58
CA GLN A 446 17.66 -15.01 2.84
C GLN A 446 16.20 -14.58 2.98
N TYR A 447 15.36 -15.33 3.66
CA TYR A 447 14.00 -14.90 3.94
C TYR A 447 13.90 -14.35 5.36
N VAL A 448 13.09 -13.32 5.51
CA VAL A 448 12.62 -12.82 6.79
C VAL A 448 11.12 -13.06 6.84
N ILE A 449 10.66 -13.65 7.94
CA ILE A 449 9.25 -13.93 8.19
C ILE A 449 8.80 -12.98 9.29
N GLU A 450 7.71 -12.29 9.07
CA GLU A 450 6.96 -11.56 10.09
C GLU A 450 5.90 -12.47 10.68
N TYR A 451 5.84 -12.53 12.00
CA TYR A 451 4.70 -13.04 12.75
C TYR A 451 4.08 -11.90 13.53
N ARG A 452 2.83 -11.60 13.25
CA ARG A 452 2.13 -10.47 13.89
C ARG A 452 1.01 -10.99 14.76
N SER A 453 1.00 -10.60 16.03
CA SER A 453 -0.17 -10.85 16.88
C SER A 453 -1.36 -10.06 16.36
N ILE A 454 -2.47 -10.73 16.11
CA ILE A 454 -3.70 -10.09 15.64
C ILE A 454 -4.32 -9.25 16.75
N ASP A 455 -4.23 -9.72 18.00
CA ASP A 455 -4.83 -9.08 19.18
C ASP A 455 -4.17 -7.72 19.48
N THR A 456 -2.82 -7.69 19.48
CA THR A 456 -2.05 -6.46 19.81
C THR A 456 -1.62 -5.67 18.59
N GLY A 457 -1.61 -6.29 17.42
CA GLY A 457 -1.07 -5.73 16.20
C GLY A 457 0.46 -5.67 16.15
N ILE A 458 1.17 -6.15 17.16
CA ILE A 458 2.62 -6.06 17.28
C ILE A 458 3.29 -7.10 16.38
N PRO A 459 4.21 -6.68 15.49
CA PRO A 459 4.96 -7.56 14.63
C PRO A 459 6.22 -8.07 15.32
N VAL A 460 6.62 -9.29 14.98
CA VAL A 460 7.94 -9.84 15.31
C VAL A 460 8.54 -10.45 14.04
N PHE A 461 9.74 -10.02 13.69
CA PHE A 461 10.47 -10.48 12.53
C PHE A 461 11.51 -11.50 12.93
N ILE A 462 11.63 -12.56 12.14
CA ILE A 462 12.67 -13.56 12.33
C ILE A 462 13.37 -13.84 11.00
N SER A 463 14.67 -13.92 11.00
CA SER A 463 15.44 -14.39 9.88
C SER A 463 15.37 -15.92 9.77
N THR A 464 15.56 -16.43 8.60
CA THR A 464 15.68 -17.87 8.38
C THR A 464 17.15 -18.20 8.11
N PRO A 465 17.93 -18.54 9.16
CA PRO A 465 19.33 -18.87 9.00
C PRO A 465 19.51 -20.13 8.15
N PRO A 466 20.68 -20.32 7.50
CA PRO A 466 21.01 -21.58 6.90
C PRO A 466 20.98 -22.64 7.99
N LEU A 467 20.15 -23.67 7.82
CA LEU A 467 20.17 -24.83 8.68
C LEU A 467 21.53 -25.54 8.45
N GLU A 468 22.42 -25.41 9.42
CA GLU A 468 23.72 -26.06 9.39
C GLU A 468 23.54 -27.58 9.20
N GLY A 469 24.26 -28.15 8.24
CA GLY A 469 24.33 -29.58 8.03
C GLY A 469 23.37 -30.20 7.03
N ILE A 470 22.44 -29.46 6.40
CA ILE A 470 21.56 -29.99 5.37
C ILE A 470 21.97 -29.48 3.98
N LYS A 471 22.81 -30.25 3.26
CA LYS A 471 23.15 -29.97 1.86
C LYS A 471 21.86 -29.84 1.02
N GLY A 472 21.69 -28.70 0.34
CA GLY A 472 20.61 -28.46 -0.60
C GLY A 472 19.33 -27.79 -0.04
N VAL A 473 19.28 -27.45 1.23
CA VAL A 473 18.22 -26.59 1.77
C VAL A 473 18.66 -25.14 1.52
N ASN A 474 18.13 -24.56 0.45
CA ASN A 474 18.22 -23.12 0.26
C ASN A 474 17.64 -22.43 1.49
N ASN A 475 18.28 -21.35 1.94
CA ASN A 475 17.82 -20.43 3.00
C ASN A 475 16.47 -19.84 2.62
N GLY A 476 15.40 -20.58 2.78
CA GLY A 476 14.11 -20.27 2.23
C GLY A 476 13.00 -20.53 3.25
N ARG A 477 11.81 -20.09 2.90
CA ARG A 477 10.55 -20.35 3.58
C ARG A 477 10.22 -21.85 3.76
N GLY A 478 11.20 -22.77 3.80
CA GLY A 478 10.93 -24.21 3.82
C GLY A 478 10.00 -24.61 4.97
N LYS A 479 9.16 -25.63 4.77
CA LYS A 479 8.23 -26.14 5.78
C LYS A 479 8.91 -26.34 7.14
N LYS A 480 10.13 -26.89 7.18
CA LYS A 480 10.90 -27.13 8.40
C LYS A 480 11.24 -25.84 9.16
N VAL A 481 11.47 -24.75 8.46
CA VAL A 481 11.75 -23.44 9.07
C VAL A 481 10.49 -22.90 9.75
N ILE A 482 9.35 -22.95 9.08
CA ILE A 482 8.08 -22.51 9.65
C ILE A 482 7.70 -23.38 10.85
N GLU A 483 7.90 -24.68 10.76
CA GLU A 483 7.68 -25.63 11.82
C GLU A 483 8.56 -25.33 13.05
N ALA A 484 9.84 -25.05 12.82
CA ALA A 484 10.77 -24.68 13.92
C ALA A 484 10.36 -23.35 14.56
N ASN A 485 10.05 -22.31 13.77
CA ASN A 485 9.64 -21.00 14.27
C ASN A 485 8.37 -21.06 15.11
N LEU A 486 7.40 -21.90 14.72
CA LEU A 486 6.10 -22.02 15.39
C LEU A 486 6.01 -23.21 16.35
N SER A 487 7.12 -23.89 16.65
CA SER A 487 7.13 -25.07 17.54
C SER A 487 6.62 -24.76 18.95
N GLU A 488 6.94 -23.58 19.47
CA GLU A 488 6.52 -23.10 20.80
C GLU A 488 5.19 -22.32 20.76
N TRP A 489 4.63 -22.09 19.59
CA TRP A 489 3.39 -21.34 19.50
C TRP A 489 2.20 -22.15 20.01
N THR A 490 1.47 -21.57 20.96
CA THR A 490 0.34 -22.23 21.65
C THR A 490 -1.03 -21.73 21.15
N GLY A 491 -1.06 -20.85 20.15
CA GLY A 491 -2.29 -20.23 19.69
C GLY A 491 -3.19 -21.14 18.84
N GLN A 492 -4.30 -20.58 18.44
CA GLN A 492 -5.43 -21.29 17.81
C GLN A 492 -5.38 -21.26 16.28
N ALA A 493 -5.13 -20.07 15.69
CA ALA A 493 -5.24 -19.90 14.25
C ALA A 493 -4.17 -18.96 13.67
N LEU A 494 -3.72 -19.27 12.45
CA LEU A 494 -2.74 -18.50 11.68
C LEU A 494 -3.36 -18.00 10.39
N MET A 495 -3.25 -16.69 10.12
CA MET A 495 -3.55 -16.06 8.83
C MET A 495 -2.26 -15.95 8.00
N CYS A 496 -2.26 -16.40 6.73
CA CYS A 496 -1.10 -16.29 5.85
C CYS A 496 -1.46 -16.33 4.36
N ASP A 497 -0.46 -16.20 3.49
CA ASP A 497 -0.60 -16.49 2.06
C ASP A 497 -0.77 -18.01 1.80
N ALA A 498 -1.02 -18.41 0.55
CA ALA A 498 -1.18 -19.82 0.20
C ALA A 498 0.15 -20.58 -0.02
N TYR A 499 1.22 -20.16 0.62
CA TYR A 499 2.46 -20.89 0.57
C TYR A 499 2.34 -22.22 1.32
N ALA A 500 2.68 -23.32 0.64
CA ALA A 500 2.50 -24.70 1.17
C ALA A 500 3.30 -24.99 2.46
N GLY A 501 4.33 -24.19 2.76
CA GLY A 501 5.09 -24.32 4.01
C GLY A 501 4.22 -24.16 5.27
N TYR A 502 3.15 -23.37 5.20
CA TYR A 502 2.21 -23.16 6.29
C TYR A 502 1.19 -24.28 6.48
N ASP A 503 1.09 -25.24 5.55
CA ASP A 503 0.17 -26.38 5.68
C ASP A 503 0.48 -27.27 6.90
N TRP A 504 1.67 -27.15 7.46
CA TRP A 504 2.04 -27.76 8.74
C TRP A 504 1.10 -27.32 9.89
N VAL A 505 0.63 -26.07 9.88
CA VAL A 505 -0.27 -25.55 10.92
C VAL A 505 -1.55 -26.40 11.03
N LYS A 506 -2.14 -26.80 9.89
CA LYS A 506 -3.29 -27.74 9.88
C LYS A 506 -2.92 -29.09 10.46
N LYS A 507 -1.72 -29.61 10.14
CA LYS A 507 -1.24 -30.89 10.64
C LYS A 507 -0.97 -30.89 12.15
N SER A 508 -0.73 -29.71 12.72
CA SER A 508 -0.58 -29.53 14.16
C SER A 508 -1.92 -29.37 14.91
N GLY A 509 -3.06 -29.56 14.22
CA GLY A 509 -4.39 -29.44 14.81
C GLY A 509 -4.90 -28.00 14.98
N ARG A 510 -4.20 -27.02 14.39
CA ARG A 510 -4.58 -25.60 14.45
C ARG A 510 -5.33 -25.17 13.18
N ILE A 511 -6.01 -24.05 13.26
CA ILE A 511 -6.77 -23.49 12.14
C ILE A 511 -5.83 -22.68 11.26
N LEU A 512 -5.83 -22.95 9.97
CA LEU A 512 -5.11 -22.20 8.96
C LEU A 512 -6.09 -21.33 8.19
N CYS A 513 -5.91 -20.01 8.25
CA CYS A 513 -6.68 -19.06 7.45
C CYS A 513 -5.82 -18.55 6.28
N ARG A 514 -6.42 -18.45 5.10
CA ARG A 514 -5.75 -17.89 3.92
C ARG A 514 -6.22 -16.47 3.65
N CYS A 515 -5.28 -15.64 3.23
CA CYS A 515 -5.52 -14.24 2.89
C CYS A 515 -6.37 -14.10 1.61
N ASP A 516 -7.57 -13.51 1.72
CA ASP A 516 -8.44 -13.28 0.57
C ASP A 516 -7.90 -12.22 -0.41
N ALA A 517 -7.08 -11.27 0.05
CA ALA A 517 -6.43 -10.31 -0.83
C ALA A 517 -5.60 -11.00 -1.93
N HIS A 518 -4.96 -12.16 -1.63
CA HIS A 518 -4.24 -12.94 -2.62
C HIS A 518 -5.17 -13.61 -3.64
N ALA A 519 -6.33 -14.14 -3.20
CA ALA A 519 -7.36 -14.66 -4.10
C ALA A 519 -7.90 -13.56 -5.03
N ARG A 520 -8.13 -12.37 -4.49
CA ARG A 520 -8.57 -11.20 -5.26
C ARG A 520 -7.55 -10.76 -6.30
N ARG A 521 -6.25 -10.68 -5.94
CA ARG A 521 -5.18 -10.29 -6.89
C ARG A 521 -5.07 -11.24 -8.08
N LYS A 522 -5.30 -12.55 -7.88
CA LYS A 522 -5.33 -13.52 -8.98
C LYS A 522 -6.46 -13.23 -9.99
N ARG A 523 -7.65 -12.84 -9.52
CA ARG A 523 -8.75 -12.43 -10.39
C ARG A 523 -8.49 -11.10 -11.09
N GLU A 524 -7.89 -10.16 -10.38
CA GLU A 524 -7.46 -8.88 -10.95
C GLU A 524 -6.44 -9.09 -12.08
N ALA A 525 -5.50 -10.01 -11.92
CA ALA A 525 -4.55 -10.40 -12.97
C ALA A 525 -5.24 -11.05 -14.19
N ALA A 526 -6.38 -11.71 -13.98
CA ALA A 526 -7.18 -12.32 -15.05
C ALA A 526 -8.05 -11.31 -15.83
N LEU A 527 -8.23 -10.07 -15.34
CA LEU A 527 -9.02 -9.03 -16.04
C LEU A 527 -8.55 -8.77 -17.45
N LYS A 528 -7.25 -8.88 -17.71
CA LYS A 528 -6.67 -8.67 -19.04
C LYS A 528 -6.94 -9.81 -20.02
N GLU A 529 -7.18 -11.00 -19.52
CA GLU A 529 -7.39 -12.21 -20.31
C GLU A 529 -8.87 -12.48 -20.51
N ASN A 530 -9.64 -12.52 -19.43
CA ASN A 530 -11.08 -12.76 -19.46
C ASN A 530 -11.82 -11.72 -18.61
N GLN A 531 -12.09 -10.56 -19.26
CA GLN A 531 -12.70 -9.43 -18.58
C GLN A 531 -14.09 -9.76 -18.00
N ARG A 532 -14.89 -10.55 -18.69
CA ARG A 532 -16.26 -10.89 -18.27
C ARG A 532 -16.25 -11.68 -16.95
N LEU A 533 -15.59 -12.82 -16.93
CA LEU A 533 -15.55 -13.68 -15.74
C LEU A 533 -14.76 -13.04 -14.59
N ALA A 534 -13.67 -12.35 -14.91
CA ALA A 534 -12.90 -11.63 -13.90
C ALA A 534 -13.72 -10.51 -13.23
N LYS A 535 -14.52 -9.74 -14.01
CA LYS A 535 -15.43 -8.72 -13.45
C LYS A 535 -16.49 -9.34 -12.54
N ILE A 536 -17.10 -10.46 -12.92
CA ILE A 536 -18.07 -11.17 -12.07
C ILE A 536 -17.39 -11.59 -10.76
N GLY A 537 -16.26 -12.29 -10.83
CA GLY A 537 -15.55 -12.74 -9.64
C GLY A 537 -15.09 -11.59 -8.73
N MET A 538 -14.61 -10.48 -9.30
CA MET A 538 -14.26 -9.27 -8.54
C MET A 538 -15.48 -8.64 -7.87
N THR A 539 -16.63 -8.65 -8.52
CA THR A 539 -17.88 -8.12 -7.94
C THR A 539 -18.33 -8.95 -6.75
N LEU A 540 -18.29 -10.28 -6.86
CA LEU A 540 -18.61 -11.19 -5.75
C LEU A 540 -17.67 -10.98 -4.56
N HIS A 541 -16.38 -10.82 -4.78
CA HIS A 541 -15.44 -10.46 -3.71
C HIS A 541 -15.77 -9.11 -3.06
N GLN A 542 -16.12 -8.10 -3.85
CA GLN A 542 -16.51 -6.79 -3.28
C GLN A 542 -17.74 -6.88 -2.37
N GLN A 543 -18.63 -7.85 -2.59
CA GLN A 543 -19.74 -8.08 -1.68
C GLN A 543 -19.25 -8.64 -0.34
N ILE A 544 -18.31 -9.58 -0.36
CA ILE A 544 -17.72 -10.15 0.86
C ILE A 544 -17.02 -9.07 1.69
N TYR A 545 -16.19 -8.24 1.06
CA TYR A 545 -15.53 -7.11 1.74
C TYR A 545 -16.53 -6.09 2.30
N ALA A 546 -17.66 -5.89 1.61
CA ALA A 546 -18.70 -4.98 2.10
C ALA A 546 -19.30 -5.43 3.44
N VAL A 547 -19.36 -6.74 3.73
CA VAL A 547 -19.81 -7.26 5.01
C VAL A 547 -18.89 -6.85 6.16
N GLU A 548 -17.55 -6.91 5.97
CA GLU A 548 -16.59 -6.44 6.98
C GLU A 548 -16.69 -4.93 7.20
N ASP A 549 -16.97 -4.16 6.13
CA ASP A 549 -17.25 -2.72 6.26
C ASP A 549 -18.58 -2.45 7.00
N MET A 550 -19.59 -3.30 6.80
CA MET A 550 -20.86 -3.21 7.53
C MET A 550 -20.67 -3.46 9.02
N ILE A 551 -19.87 -4.47 9.42
CA ILE A 551 -19.53 -4.72 10.83
C ILE A 551 -18.94 -3.45 11.46
N LYS A 552 -17.94 -2.84 10.83
CA LYS A 552 -17.32 -1.59 11.34
C LYS A 552 -18.32 -0.44 11.46
N SER A 553 -19.28 -0.38 10.55
CA SER A 553 -20.34 0.65 10.57
C SER A 553 -21.33 0.42 11.69
N GLU A 554 -21.73 -0.83 11.92
CA GLU A 554 -22.64 -1.20 13.01
C GLU A 554 -21.99 -0.98 14.38
N GLU A 555 -20.73 -1.40 14.56
CA GLU A 555 -19.95 -1.13 15.79
C GLU A 555 -19.88 0.37 16.09
N LYS A 556 -19.66 1.18 15.06
CA LYS A 556 -19.65 2.64 15.20
C LYS A 556 -21.04 3.19 15.57
N SER A 557 -22.10 2.63 15.01
CA SER A 557 -23.50 3.02 15.31
C SER A 557 -23.88 2.67 16.73
N MET A 558 -23.47 1.50 17.21
CA MET A 558 -23.71 1.02 18.57
C MET A 558 -22.83 1.72 19.61
N GLY A 559 -21.76 2.41 19.21
CA GLY A 559 -20.76 2.99 20.11
C GLY A 559 -19.92 1.94 20.87
N ARG A 560 -20.02 0.67 20.51
CA ARG A 560 -19.25 -0.45 21.08
C ARG A 560 -18.82 -1.44 19.98
N LYS A 561 -17.83 -2.26 20.27
CA LYS A 561 -17.51 -3.42 19.43
C LYS A 561 -18.57 -4.51 19.58
N MET A 562 -18.79 -5.28 18.55
CA MET A 562 -19.57 -6.52 18.60
C MET A 562 -18.89 -7.52 19.52
N THR A 563 -19.68 -8.32 20.25
CA THR A 563 -19.12 -9.48 20.97
C THR A 563 -18.61 -10.50 19.94
N PRO A 564 -17.73 -11.41 20.32
CA PRO A 564 -17.26 -12.48 19.42
C PRO A 564 -18.42 -13.25 18.78
N GLU A 565 -19.43 -13.58 19.54
CA GLU A 565 -20.61 -14.34 19.11
C GLU A 565 -21.45 -13.49 18.12
N GLU A 566 -21.72 -12.23 18.44
CA GLU A 566 -22.44 -11.30 17.55
C GLU A 566 -21.73 -11.16 16.20
N LYS A 567 -20.40 -11.06 16.21
CA LYS A 567 -19.61 -10.88 14.99
C LYS A 567 -19.59 -12.15 14.14
N VAL A 568 -19.41 -13.31 14.76
CA VAL A 568 -19.46 -14.61 14.06
C VAL A 568 -20.85 -14.83 13.46
N GLN A 569 -21.91 -14.56 14.22
CA GLN A 569 -23.28 -14.66 13.72
C GLN A 569 -23.51 -13.72 12.54
N PHE A 570 -23.08 -12.47 12.65
CA PHE A 570 -23.24 -11.48 11.57
C PHE A 570 -22.53 -11.92 10.28
N ARG A 571 -21.32 -12.49 10.38
CA ARG A 571 -20.57 -13.03 9.25
C ARG A 571 -21.27 -14.24 8.64
N ASN A 572 -21.78 -15.13 9.47
CA ASN A 572 -22.50 -16.31 9.00
C ASN A 572 -23.79 -15.94 8.27
N ASP A 573 -24.54 -14.97 8.77
CA ASP A 573 -25.80 -14.52 8.16
C ASP A 573 -25.59 -13.72 6.86
N ASN A 574 -24.48 -13.00 6.72
CA ASN A 574 -24.30 -12.05 5.63
C ASN A 574 -23.12 -12.37 4.68
N ALA A 575 -22.06 -13.02 5.13
CA ALA A 575 -20.91 -13.35 4.30
C ALA A 575 -20.91 -14.81 3.81
N ARG A 576 -21.33 -15.77 4.63
CA ARG A 576 -21.34 -17.19 4.25
C ARG A 576 -22.16 -17.47 2.98
N PRO A 577 -23.38 -16.93 2.79
CA PRO A 577 -24.13 -17.11 1.54
C PRO A 577 -23.40 -16.54 0.32
N LEU A 578 -22.66 -15.46 0.48
CA LEU A 578 -21.86 -14.86 -0.60
C LEU A 578 -20.67 -15.75 -0.98
N TRP A 579 -20.02 -16.36 0.00
CA TRP A 579 -18.94 -17.32 -0.20
C TRP A 579 -19.44 -18.59 -0.91
N ASN A 580 -20.60 -19.10 -0.51
CA ASN A 580 -21.22 -20.27 -1.14
C ASN A 580 -21.56 -19.98 -2.61
N ASN A 581 -22.17 -18.84 -2.89
CA ASN A 581 -22.45 -18.42 -4.27
C ASN A 581 -21.15 -18.30 -5.10
N LEU A 582 -20.11 -17.72 -4.54
CA LEU A 582 -18.81 -17.58 -5.22
C LEU A 582 -18.19 -18.94 -5.52
N LYS A 583 -18.27 -19.90 -4.57
CA LYS A 583 -17.80 -21.27 -4.75
C LYS A 583 -18.55 -21.99 -5.87
N LEU A 584 -19.88 -22.01 -5.81
CA LEU A 584 -20.72 -22.70 -6.78
C LEU A 584 -20.57 -22.10 -8.18
N TRP A 585 -20.49 -20.78 -8.28
CA TRP A 585 -20.19 -20.10 -9.53
C TRP A 585 -18.82 -20.53 -10.10
N CYS A 586 -17.76 -20.56 -9.27
CA CYS A 586 -16.45 -21.02 -9.70
C CYS A 586 -16.47 -22.50 -10.14
N MET A 587 -17.17 -23.39 -9.42
CA MET A 587 -17.26 -24.79 -9.76
C MET A 587 -17.88 -25.02 -11.14
N LYS A 588 -18.86 -24.22 -11.50
CA LYS A 588 -19.52 -24.32 -12.81
C LYS A 588 -18.70 -23.72 -13.95
N GLU A 589 -18.20 -22.51 -13.77
CA GLU A 589 -17.49 -21.81 -14.83
C GLU A 589 -16.12 -22.41 -15.15
N ILE A 590 -15.44 -23.00 -14.16
CA ILE A 590 -14.09 -23.57 -14.31
C ILE A 590 -14.04 -24.73 -15.30
N LEU A 591 -15.15 -25.47 -15.45
CA LEU A 591 -15.25 -26.65 -16.34
C LEU A 591 -15.03 -26.27 -17.81
N ASN A 592 -15.36 -25.04 -18.17
CA ASN A 592 -15.29 -24.55 -19.54
C ASN A 592 -14.02 -23.71 -19.83
N LEU A 593 -13.04 -23.75 -18.91
CA LEU A 593 -11.86 -22.89 -19.01
C LEU A 593 -10.59 -23.68 -19.35
N PRO A 594 -9.70 -23.12 -20.17
CA PRO A 594 -8.38 -23.70 -20.39
C PRO A 594 -7.59 -23.72 -19.06
N HIS A 595 -6.95 -24.84 -18.74
CA HIS A 595 -6.18 -25.03 -17.50
C HIS A 595 -5.02 -24.02 -17.31
N GLU A 596 -4.50 -23.49 -18.41
CA GLU A 596 -3.37 -22.53 -18.41
C GLU A 596 -3.81 -21.07 -18.30
N SER A 597 -5.13 -20.82 -18.30
CA SER A 597 -5.64 -19.45 -18.22
C SER A 597 -5.56 -18.88 -16.80
N LYS A 598 -5.28 -17.58 -16.69
CA LYS A 598 -5.22 -16.88 -15.39
C LYS A 598 -6.56 -16.94 -14.64
N ILE A 599 -7.67 -16.93 -15.38
CA ILE A 599 -8.98 -17.03 -14.78
C ILE A 599 -9.23 -18.42 -14.21
N PHE A 600 -8.77 -19.50 -14.89
CA PHE A 600 -8.77 -20.85 -14.34
C PHE A 600 -7.92 -20.92 -13.09
N GLU A 601 -6.69 -20.38 -13.13
CA GLU A 601 -5.80 -20.34 -11.96
C GLU A 601 -6.46 -19.64 -10.76
N ALA A 602 -7.16 -18.50 -11.00
CA ALA A 602 -7.84 -17.76 -9.95
C ALA A 602 -9.02 -18.53 -9.35
N MET A 603 -9.82 -19.22 -10.17
CA MET A 603 -10.93 -20.06 -9.70
C MET A 603 -10.44 -21.32 -8.98
N ASN A 604 -9.45 -22.01 -9.54
CA ASN A 604 -8.85 -23.18 -8.95
C ASN A 604 -8.18 -22.86 -7.59
N TYR A 605 -7.53 -21.71 -7.48
CA TYR A 605 -6.99 -21.24 -6.20
C TYR A 605 -8.08 -21.10 -5.14
N LEU A 606 -9.20 -20.48 -5.46
CA LEU A 606 -10.32 -20.35 -4.53
C LEU A 606 -10.89 -21.70 -4.14
N LEU A 607 -11.15 -22.59 -5.11
CA LEU A 607 -11.74 -23.90 -4.84
C LEU A 607 -10.82 -24.78 -3.99
N ARG A 608 -9.50 -24.73 -4.25
CA ARG A 608 -8.50 -25.49 -3.46
C ARG A 608 -8.36 -25.03 -2.03
N HIS A 609 -8.56 -23.74 -1.77
CA HIS A 609 -8.34 -23.11 -0.47
C HIS A 609 -9.63 -22.60 0.15
N TYR A 610 -10.78 -23.11 -0.31
CA TYR A 610 -12.08 -22.58 0.13
C TYR A 610 -12.26 -22.64 1.64
N ASP A 611 -11.96 -23.77 2.24
CA ASP A 611 -12.13 -23.98 3.69
C ASP A 611 -11.23 -23.04 4.50
N GLU A 612 -9.98 -22.85 4.04
CA GLU A 612 -9.05 -21.92 4.69
C GLU A 612 -9.41 -20.44 4.45
N LEU A 613 -9.97 -20.12 3.29
CA LEU A 613 -10.44 -18.75 2.99
C LEU A 613 -11.69 -18.38 3.80
N THR A 614 -12.52 -19.34 4.15
CA THR A 614 -13.75 -19.14 4.91
C THR A 614 -13.59 -19.37 6.42
N ALA A 615 -12.47 -19.93 6.88
CA ALA A 615 -12.23 -20.22 8.29
C ALA A 615 -12.31 -18.99 9.21
N TYR A 616 -12.03 -17.78 8.70
CA TYR A 616 -12.16 -16.52 9.45
C TYR A 616 -13.61 -16.22 9.89
N LEU A 617 -14.61 -16.77 9.18
CA LEU A 617 -16.02 -16.55 9.49
C LEU A 617 -16.38 -17.01 10.90
N ASP A 618 -15.71 -18.05 11.37
CA ASP A 618 -15.96 -18.70 12.66
C ASP A 618 -15.02 -18.21 13.77
N ILE A 619 -14.12 -17.25 13.46
CA ILE A 619 -13.16 -16.68 14.41
C ILE A 619 -13.34 -15.15 14.41
N ALA A 620 -13.97 -14.62 15.43
CA ALA A 620 -14.41 -13.22 15.50
C ALA A 620 -13.28 -12.20 15.25
N GLU A 621 -12.12 -12.41 15.85
CA GLU A 621 -10.98 -11.50 15.78
C GLU A 621 -10.15 -11.69 14.51
N MET A 622 -10.28 -12.84 13.82
CA MET A 622 -9.53 -13.12 12.59
C MET A 622 -9.98 -12.19 11.46
N PRO A 623 -9.07 -11.46 10.81
CA PRO A 623 -9.42 -10.63 9.66
C PRO A 623 -9.68 -11.48 8.40
N LEU A 624 -10.37 -10.91 7.42
CA LEU A 624 -10.60 -11.50 6.10
C LEU A 624 -9.29 -11.65 5.30
N ASP A 625 -8.36 -10.74 5.49
CA ASP A 625 -7.10 -10.72 4.76
C ASP A 625 -5.90 -10.33 5.63
N ASN A 626 -4.71 -10.47 5.07
CA ASN A 626 -3.43 -10.20 5.72
C ASN A 626 -2.87 -8.81 5.42
N THR A 627 -3.71 -7.86 5.00
CA THR A 627 -3.28 -6.53 4.53
C THR A 627 -2.50 -5.75 5.59
N ASP A 628 -2.84 -5.92 6.86
CA ASP A 628 -2.14 -5.23 7.95
C ASP A 628 -0.71 -5.77 8.15
N THR A 629 -0.49 -7.07 8.01
CA THR A 629 0.86 -7.67 8.02
C THR A 629 1.65 -7.26 6.77
N GLU A 630 1.00 -7.26 5.58
CA GLU A 630 1.63 -6.76 4.36
C GLU A 630 2.03 -5.27 4.48
N ARG A 631 1.28 -4.49 5.25
CA ARG A 631 1.61 -3.09 5.54
C ARG A 631 2.76 -2.96 6.53
N SER A 632 2.81 -3.82 7.54
CA SER A 632 3.87 -3.86 8.55
C SER A 632 5.22 -4.27 7.93
N ILE A 633 5.27 -5.34 7.15
CA ILE A 633 6.50 -5.79 6.49
C ILE A 633 7.07 -4.78 5.47
N ARG A 634 6.24 -3.80 5.06
CA ARG A 634 6.64 -2.78 4.08
C ARG A 634 7.82 -1.94 4.56
N ASP A 635 7.95 -1.66 5.84
CA ASP A 635 9.07 -0.88 6.39
C ASP A 635 10.40 -1.60 6.13
N MET A 636 10.45 -2.90 6.37
CA MET A 636 11.62 -3.73 6.04
C MET A 636 11.87 -3.76 4.51
N VAL A 637 10.80 -3.88 3.70
CA VAL A 637 10.91 -3.88 2.24
C VAL A 637 11.43 -2.54 1.71
N MET A 638 11.04 -1.43 2.29
CA MET A 638 11.56 -0.10 1.94
C MET A 638 13.02 0.04 2.35
N GLY A 639 13.39 -0.43 3.54
CA GLY A 639 14.77 -0.46 4.01
C GLY A 639 15.68 -1.21 3.06
N LYS A 640 15.36 -2.46 2.71
CA LYS A 640 16.17 -3.25 1.77
C LYS A 640 16.31 -2.62 0.38
N LYS A 641 15.31 -1.85 -0.09
CA LYS A 641 15.42 -1.08 -1.33
C LYS A 641 16.36 0.11 -1.20
N ALA A 642 16.48 0.68 0.00
CA ALA A 642 17.34 1.83 0.25
C ALA A 642 18.82 1.43 0.39
N TYR A 643 19.13 0.34 1.11
CA TYR A 643 20.50 -0.14 1.33
C TYR A 643 20.90 -1.35 0.49
N LEU A 644 20.02 -1.87 -0.40
CA LEU A 644 20.19 -2.89 -1.43
C LEU A 644 20.42 -4.31 -0.89
N TYR A 645 21.33 -4.53 0.07
CA TYR A 645 21.63 -5.82 0.68
C TYR A 645 22.15 -5.66 2.10
N CYS A 646 22.08 -6.72 2.89
CA CYS A 646 22.76 -6.84 4.18
C CYS A 646 24.19 -7.38 4.00
N ARG A 647 25.12 -6.89 4.79
CA ARG A 647 26.55 -7.25 4.71
C ARG A 647 26.82 -8.74 4.95
N ASN A 648 26.09 -9.33 5.87
CA ASN A 648 26.19 -10.73 6.29
C ASN A 648 24.85 -11.19 6.88
N TYR A 649 24.79 -12.44 7.31
CA TYR A 649 23.58 -13.03 7.90
C TYR A 649 23.21 -12.39 9.25
N GLU A 650 24.21 -12.10 10.09
CA GLU A 650 24.01 -11.44 11.39
C GLU A 650 23.40 -10.03 11.23
N ALA A 651 23.71 -9.34 10.13
CA ALA A 651 23.09 -8.06 9.84
C ALA A 651 21.58 -8.18 9.51
N VAL A 652 21.13 -9.34 9.04
CA VAL A 652 19.70 -9.62 8.88
C VAL A 652 19.04 -9.87 10.22
N ASP A 653 19.70 -10.60 11.13
CA ASP A 653 19.19 -10.84 12.49
C ASP A 653 19.04 -9.52 13.24
N ARG A 654 20.06 -8.65 13.19
CA ARG A 654 19.96 -7.28 13.73
C ARG A 654 18.82 -6.47 13.13
N ALA A 655 18.58 -6.61 11.83
CA ALA A 655 17.43 -5.96 11.20
C ALA A 655 16.10 -6.50 11.73
N CYS A 656 15.98 -7.82 11.96
CA CYS A 656 14.81 -8.43 12.56
C CYS A 656 14.55 -7.91 13.98
N ILE A 657 15.59 -7.80 14.83
CA ILE A 657 15.49 -7.21 16.16
C ILE A 657 14.90 -5.79 16.08
N MET A 658 15.51 -4.95 15.25
CA MET A 658 15.10 -3.55 15.16
C MET A 658 13.73 -3.34 14.56
N TYR A 659 13.40 -4.04 13.46
CA TYR A 659 12.06 -3.94 12.86
C TYR A 659 10.96 -4.48 13.78
N SER A 660 11.26 -5.45 14.63
CA SER A 660 10.33 -5.95 15.66
C SER A 660 10.02 -4.89 16.71
N LEU A 661 11.05 -4.39 17.37
CA LEU A 661 10.91 -3.44 18.47
C LEU A 661 10.41 -2.07 18.00
N PHE A 662 10.91 -1.57 16.86
CA PHE A 662 10.42 -0.33 16.26
C PHE A 662 9.01 -0.49 15.66
N GLY A 663 8.70 -1.68 15.16
CA GLY A 663 7.35 -2.03 14.74
C GLY A 663 6.36 -1.96 15.90
N ALA A 664 6.74 -2.43 17.08
CA ALA A 664 5.94 -2.28 18.29
C ALA A 664 5.75 -0.79 18.66
N CYS A 665 6.83 0.00 18.68
CA CYS A 665 6.73 1.45 18.88
C CYS A 665 5.75 2.10 17.92
N LYS A 666 5.82 1.76 16.63
CA LYS A 666 4.93 2.30 15.58
C LYS A 666 3.47 1.95 15.80
N VAL A 667 3.17 0.69 16.16
CA VAL A 667 1.80 0.23 16.46
C VAL A 667 1.22 0.98 17.65
N LEU A 668 2.04 1.23 18.67
CA LEU A 668 1.68 1.91 19.91
C LEU A 668 1.71 3.46 19.78
N GLY A 669 2.13 4.00 18.63
CA GLY A 669 2.25 5.44 18.42
C GLY A 669 3.38 6.10 19.20
N LYS A 670 4.38 5.32 19.64
CA LYS A 670 5.53 5.75 20.44
C LYS A 670 6.71 6.15 19.56
N ASN A 671 7.52 7.10 20.03
CA ASN A 671 8.72 7.54 19.31
C ASN A 671 9.85 6.51 19.49
N PRO A 672 10.32 5.82 18.42
CA PRO A 672 11.34 4.77 18.55
C PRO A 672 12.70 5.28 19.00
N GLU A 673 13.08 6.51 18.65
CA GLU A 673 14.37 7.10 19.06
C GLU A 673 14.38 7.43 20.54
N ARG A 674 13.31 8.02 21.07
CA ARG A 674 13.15 8.30 22.49
C ARG A 674 13.09 7.01 23.30
N TRP A 675 12.31 6.03 22.82
CA TRP A 675 12.23 4.72 23.44
C TRP A 675 13.62 4.06 23.53
N LEU A 676 14.35 4.01 22.42
CA LEU A 676 15.67 3.37 22.37
C LEU A 676 16.68 4.10 23.25
N THR A 677 16.65 5.44 23.26
CA THR A 677 17.49 6.25 24.17
C THR A 677 17.21 5.91 25.64
N TYR A 678 15.91 5.81 25.98
CA TYR A 678 15.51 5.42 27.34
C TYR A 678 16.03 4.02 27.70
N VAL A 679 15.82 3.06 26.81
CA VAL A 679 16.31 1.68 27.02
C VAL A 679 17.81 1.64 27.23
N LEU A 680 18.59 2.29 26.37
CA LEU A 680 20.06 2.30 26.45
C LEU A 680 20.58 2.92 27.75
N LYS A 681 19.85 3.88 28.32
CA LYS A 681 20.19 4.51 29.61
C LYS A 681 19.87 3.62 30.83
N HIS A 682 18.90 2.71 30.70
CA HIS A 682 18.37 2.00 31.88
C HIS A 682 18.63 0.48 31.88
N ILE A 683 18.92 -0.12 30.72
CA ILE A 683 18.97 -1.58 30.59
C ILE A 683 20.01 -2.24 31.49
N ASP A 684 21.17 -1.60 31.71
CA ASP A 684 22.24 -2.11 32.56
C ASP A 684 21.88 -2.07 34.03
N THR A 685 21.00 -1.17 34.45
CA THR A 685 20.59 -0.98 35.84
C THR A 685 19.29 -1.66 36.20
N THR A 686 18.57 -2.13 35.18
CA THR A 686 17.28 -2.81 35.35
C THR A 686 17.51 -4.29 35.67
N PRO A 687 16.97 -4.82 36.76
CA PRO A 687 17.04 -6.25 37.09
C PRO A 687 16.46 -7.11 35.95
N LYS A 688 17.00 -8.32 35.73
CA LYS A 688 16.55 -9.21 34.64
C LYS A 688 15.07 -9.52 34.70
N GLU A 689 14.52 -9.64 35.92
CA GLU A 689 13.09 -9.90 36.15
C GLU A 689 12.21 -8.72 35.75
N GLU A 690 12.77 -7.51 35.71
CA GLU A 690 12.07 -6.26 35.40
C GLU A 690 12.31 -5.74 33.97
N LEU A 691 13.13 -6.42 33.17
CA LEU A 691 13.43 -6.00 31.79
C LEU A 691 12.15 -5.84 30.93
N HIS A 692 11.09 -6.55 31.27
CA HIS A 692 9.80 -6.40 30.59
C HIS A 692 9.25 -4.97 30.64
N LYS A 693 9.60 -4.19 31.69
CA LYS A 693 9.20 -2.78 31.82
C LYS A 693 9.83 -1.87 30.77
N LEU A 694 10.91 -2.33 30.12
CA LEU A 694 11.59 -1.62 29.04
C LEU A 694 11.00 -1.90 27.66
N LEU A 695 10.06 -2.85 27.55
CA LEU A 695 9.38 -3.12 26.28
C LEU A 695 8.55 -1.92 25.82
N PRO A 696 8.38 -1.72 24.51
CA PRO A 696 7.58 -0.61 24.01
C PRO A 696 6.16 -0.56 24.58
N GLU A 697 5.56 -1.69 24.93
CA GLU A 697 4.21 -1.77 25.50
C GLU A 697 4.11 -1.12 26.89
N GLU A 698 5.14 -1.32 27.73
CA GLU A 698 5.16 -0.87 29.11
C GLU A 698 5.79 0.53 29.29
N TRP A 699 6.59 0.96 28.29
CA TRP A 699 7.23 2.27 28.36
C TRP A 699 6.24 3.39 28.08
N GLU A 700 6.26 4.45 28.90
CA GLU A 700 5.49 5.67 28.70
C GLU A 700 6.39 6.79 28.15
N ASP A 701 5.95 7.46 27.09
CA ASP A 701 6.65 8.61 26.52
C ASP A 701 6.38 9.82 27.42
N ALA A 702 7.36 10.17 28.26
CA ALA A 702 7.29 11.27 29.22
C ALA A 702 7.42 12.65 28.57
#